data_ac57221a2a6f55168753a121e67a4a0a
#
_entry.id   ac57221a2a6f55168753a121e67a4a0a
#
_cell.length_a   1.000
_cell.length_b   1.000
_cell.length_c   1.000
_cell.angle_alpha   90.00
_cell.angle_beta   90.00
_cell.angle_gamma   90.00
#
_symmetry.space_group_name_H-M   'P 1'
#
loop_
_entity.id
_entity.type
_entity.pdbx_description
1 polymer ?
#
loop_
_entity_poly.entity_id
_entity_poly.type
_entity_poly.pdbx_seq_one_letter_code
_entity_poly.pdbx_strand_id
1 'polypeptide(L)'
;MFSRAAAPPTAALCLVGALMGSTFGAPALAGAAANLSRTGPAVAIGTGVAMRTAPRTPAVASIQQKPRMGRAPTGCDPLDPTQCLLPYPDDYFTVRDRSTPTGHRVDFPVSAMPTNASGVPIDPTAFNRNDGFSPGTPVLLHVNGIDLSQSKIAPITDIGASLDPGAPIVILDARTGKRVAYWAELDANDPNPAEQALIVHAAADYRDGHRYIVALRNLKDSSGQVIQPNAVFRDYRDGTPTPTQAGQRRRPHIEAILQTLQSRGIDRQSLYLAWDFTIASPQSLTGPMLHIRNDAFNKLGSGAPAFQVASVTNFTTAQDPRVARHIAGSFSVPSYLDQPGGPPGSRFNRGPDGLPAQIPGNVQTANFECVVPRSVVADGSSSTATVYPGHPMLYGHGLLGGADEVNASVIENMATVGNFVVCGTDWLGLASQDVATDAHILTDLSQFPILPDRGQQGMLDFLYLGRLMTSPAGFVSNPAFVAGASHPVIDTSSSLSYYGNSQGGIQGGALTAVSQQFTRAVLGVPGMDYSLLLNRSVDFDPFGFVLNGSYPDKLVQQIDLGLIQMLWDRSEADGYAQFMTDHPLPGTPAHQVLLEEAFGDHQVANIATETEARTIGAPIHQPALATGRSPDVIPFYGITPISSPIFRGSALFVWDSGTPPPPLTNTPNRAGPDPHGVPRAQPSAQWQGATFLLSGLVTDPCGAAACAAVPSGG
;
A
#
# COMPACT_ATOMS: atom_id res chain seq x y z
N MET A 1 19.78 36.89 -19.04
CA MET A 1 20.90 36.11 -18.49
C MET A 1 20.81 36.16 -16.96
N PHE A 2 20.11 35.24 -16.36
CA PHE A 2 20.19 34.97 -14.92
C PHE A 2 20.25 33.46 -14.73
N SER A 3 21.42 33.00 -14.33
CA SER A 3 21.69 31.63 -13.93
C SER A 3 20.89 31.30 -12.66
N ARG A 4 20.02 30.31 -12.71
CA ARG A 4 19.41 29.71 -11.51
C ARG A 4 20.33 28.57 -11.06
N ALA A 5 21.02 28.80 -9.96
CA ALA A 5 21.71 27.74 -9.25
C ALA A 5 20.69 26.81 -8.60
N ALA A 6 20.83 25.50 -8.78
CA ALA A 6 20.04 24.49 -8.10
C ALA A 6 20.33 24.51 -6.60
N ALA A 7 19.30 24.56 -5.77
CA ALA A 7 19.42 24.46 -4.33
C ALA A 7 19.82 23.03 -3.91
N PRO A 8 20.63 22.85 -2.86
CA PRO A 8 21.04 21.52 -2.42
C PRO A 8 19.87 20.74 -1.80
N PRO A 9 19.88 19.40 -1.85
CA PRO A 9 18.79 18.52 -1.42
C PRO A 9 18.33 18.67 0.04
N THR A 10 19.13 19.28 0.91
CA THR A 10 18.78 19.59 2.30
C THR A 10 17.61 20.56 2.48
N ALA A 11 17.30 21.40 1.48
CA ALA A 11 16.17 22.33 1.58
C ALA A 11 14.80 21.64 1.33
N ALA A 12 14.79 20.55 0.58
CA ALA A 12 13.58 19.78 0.30
C ALA A 12 13.09 18.98 1.53
N LEU A 13 14.03 18.49 2.35
CA LEU A 13 13.71 17.75 3.58
C LEU A 13 13.00 18.63 4.63
N CYS A 14 13.39 19.90 4.71
CA CYS A 14 12.74 20.85 5.63
C CYS A 14 11.31 21.24 5.18
N LEU A 15 11.03 21.18 3.87
CA LEU A 15 9.71 21.53 3.35
C LEU A 15 8.67 20.43 3.60
N VAL A 16 9.08 19.16 3.54
CA VAL A 16 8.21 18.01 3.80
C VAL A 16 7.75 18.00 5.26
N GLY A 17 8.64 18.28 6.21
CA GLY A 17 8.30 18.38 7.62
C GLY A 17 7.37 19.57 7.96
N ALA A 18 7.42 20.67 7.19
CA ALA A 18 6.60 21.85 7.43
C ALA A 18 5.18 21.73 6.84
N LEU A 19 5.00 20.97 5.77
CA LEU A 19 3.70 20.78 5.11
C LEU A 19 2.81 19.75 5.83
N MET A 20 3.41 18.76 6.51
CA MET A 20 2.66 17.74 7.25
C MET A 20 2.13 18.21 8.61
N GLY A 21 2.66 19.33 9.16
CA GLY A 21 2.23 19.91 10.46
C GLY A 21 0.92 20.72 10.42
N SER A 22 0.29 20.92 9.26
CA SER A 22 -0.84 21.84 9.10
C SER A 22 -2.23 21.20 8.98
N THR A 23 -2.35 19.88 9.02
CA THR A 23 -3.63 19.19 8.80
C THR A 23 -4.30 18.62 10.06
N PHE A 24 -3.68 18.73 11.24
CA PHE A 24 -4.31 18.32 12.49
C PHE A 24 -4.50 19.53 13.41
N GLY A 25 -5.73 20.03 13.49
CA GLY A 25 -6.12 21.08 14.43
C GLY A 25 -6.06 20.59 15.87
N ALA A 26 -5.06 21.04 16.63
CA ALA A 26 -5.03 20.92 18.08
C ALA A 26 -5.64 22.20 18.71
N PRO A 27 -6.44 22.09 19.77
CA PRO A 27 -6.95 23.27 20.47
C PRO A 27 -5.84 23.99 21.26
N ALA A 28 -5.74 25.28 21.07
CA ALA A 28 -4.80 26.15 21.75
C ALA A 28 -5.10 26.22 23.26
N LEU A 29 -4.13 25.87 24.09
CA LEU A 29 -4.08 26.27 25.50
C LEU A 29 -3.08 27.41 25.64
N ALA A 30 -3.62 28.61 25.95
CA ALA A 30 -2.88 29.80 26.34
C ALA A 30 -2.46 29.68 27.81
N GLY A 31 -1.19 29.92 28.10
CA GLY A 31 -0.74 30.06 29.51
C GLY A 31 0.73 30.36 29.68
N ALA A 32 1.01 31.65 29.91
CA ALA A 32 2.07 32.26 30.72
C ALA A 32 3.55 32.10 30.30
N ALA A 33 4.09 33.22 29.82
CA ALA A 33 5.50 33.54 29.71
C ALA A 33 6.17 33.75 31.08
N ALA A 34 7.35 33.21 31.27
CA ALA A 34 8.30 33.67 32.28
C ALA A 34 9.69 33.79 31.66
N ASN A 35 10.19 35.03 31.63
CA ASN A 35 11.55 35.41 31.27
C ASN A 35 12.59 34.80 32.20
N LEU A 36 13.68 34.33 31.69
CA LEU A 36 14.98 34.36 32.35
C LEU A 36 16.12 34.48 31.32
N SER A 37 16.65 35.69 31.28
CA SER A 37 17.94 36.03 30.66
C SER A 37 19.11 35.48 31.47
N ARG A 38 20.13 34.91 30.87
CA ARG A 38 21.53 34.96 31.36
C ARG A 38 22.55 34.89 30.24
N THR A 39 23.41 35.84 30.28
CA THR A 39 24.55 36.21 29.44
C THR A 39 25.81 35.42 29.78
N GLY A 40 26.65 35.20 28.75
CA GLY A 40 28.09 35.18 28.76
C GLY A 40 28.80 33.86 28.63
N PRO A 41 30.11 33.85 28.26
CA PRO A 41 30.75 34.63 27.22
C PRO A 41 31.46 33.75 26.14
N ALA A 42 31.85 34.38 25.04
CA ALA A 42 32.64 33.83 23.94
C ALA A 42 34.09 33.51 24.33
N VAL A 43 34.61 32.38 23.88
CA VAL A 43 36.04 32.12 23.80
C VAL A 43 36.39 31.80 22.34
N ALA A 44 37.19 32.69 21.75
CA ALA A 44 37.86 32.52 20.47
C ALA A 44 39.18 31.78 20.66
N ILE A 45 39.41 30.70 19.91
CA ILE A 45 40.74 30.17 19.68
C ILE A 45 40.88 29.93 18.19
N GLY A 46 41.71 30.75 17.55
CA GLY A 46 42.18 30.51 16.19
C GLY A 46 43.44 29.67 16.22
N THR A 47 43.59 28.80 15.21
CA THR A 47 44.90 28.49 14.59
C THR A 47 44.65 27.77 13.27
N GLY A 48 45.30 28.28 12.24
CA GLY A 48 45.24 27.78 10.87
C GLY A 48 46.01 26.46 10.68
N VAL A 49 45.48 25.65 9.78
CA VAL A 49 46.22 24.55 9.15
C VAL A 49 46.02 24.62 7.65
N ALA A 50 47.18 24.59 6.95
CA ALA A 50 47.30 24.76 5.52
C ALA A 50 46.59 23.66 4.72
N MET A 51 45.79 24.06 3.71
CA MET A 51 45.26 23.19 2.67
C MET A 51 46.39 22.66 1.78
N ARG A 52 46.53 21.34 1.75
CA ARG A 52 47.22 20.65 0.66
C ARG A 52 46.22 20.42 -0.48
N THR A 53 46.56 20.94 -1.64
CA THR A 53 45.83 20.73 -2.89
C THR A 53 45.94 19.28 -3.38
N ALA A 54 44.79 18.60 -3.50
CA ALA A 54 44.69 17.34 -4.21
C ALA A 54 44.50 17.58 -5.71
N PRO A 55 44.95 16.69 -6.60
CA PRO A 55 44.90 16.88 -8.04
C PRO A 55 43.45 16.81 -8.56
N ARG A 56 43.13 17.76 -9.43
CA ARG A 56 41.86 17.81 -10.18
C ARG A 56 41.77 16.63 -11.15
N THR A 57 40.78 15.76 -10.96
CA THR A 57 40.30 14.86 -12.01
C THR A 57 39.41 15.65 -12.99
N PRO A 58 39.52 15.42 -14.30
CA PRO A 58 38.71 16.15 -15.26
C PRO A 58 37.24 15.73 -15.15
N ALA A 59 36.34 16.72 -15.09
CA ALA A 59 34.90 16.54 -15.15
C ALA A 59 34.52 15.94 -16.52
N VAL A 60 34.01 14.70 -16.53
CA VAL A 60 33.34 14.12 -17.68
C VAL A 60 31.92 14.71 -17.71
N ALA A 61 31.66 15.62 -18.63
CA ALA A 61 30.32 16.08 -18.93
C ALA A 61 29.54 14.90 -19.55
N SER A 62 28.64 14.27 -18.80
CA SER A 62 27.69 13.32 -19.35
C SER A 62 26.58 14.08 -20.07
N ILE A 63 26.68 14.17 -21.39
CA ILE A 63 25.55 14.55 -22.24
C ILE A 63 24.58 13.38 -22.17
N GLN A 64 23.41 13.60 -21.56
CA GLN A 64 22.28 12.68 -21.69
C GLN A 64 21.88 12.61 -23.17
N GLN A 65 22.31 11.58 -23.87
CA GLN A 65 21.81 11.26 -25.19
C GLN A 65 20.46 10.55 -24.98
N LYS A 66 19.35 11.21 -25.38
CA LYS A 66 18.08 10.51 -25.63
C LYS A 66 18.38 9.29 -26.52
N PRO A 67 17.81 8.11 -26.24
CA PRO A 67 18.03 6.95 -27.08
C PRO A 67 17.64 7.28 -28.53
N ARG A 68 18.56 7.13 -29.43
CA ARG A 68 18.27 7.21 -30.86
C ARG A 68 17.36 6.03 -31.21
N MET A 69 16.16 6.29 -31.74
CA MET A 69 15.31 5.25 -32.33
C MET A 69 16.15 4.39 -33.29
N GLY A 70 16.31 3.12 -32.96
CA GLY A 70 16.97 2.18 -33.86
C GLY A 70 17.67 0.98 -33.23
N ARG A 71 18.01 0.97 -31.94
CA ARG A 71 18.62 -0.18 -31.29
C ARG A 71 18.41 -0.12 -29.78
N ALA A 72 17.62 -1.07 -29.25
CA ALA A 72 17.52 -1.25 -27.80
C ALA A 72 18.92 -1.44 -27.19
N PRO A 73 19.20 -0.86 -25.99
CA PRO A 73 20.41 -1.15 -25.26
C PRO A 73 20.58 -2.66 -25.05
N THR A 74 21.80 -3.13 -24.90
CA THR A 74 22.07 -4.57 -24.64
C THR A 74 21.40 -4.96 -23.33
N GLY A 75 20.44 -5.89 -23.36
CA GLY A 75 19.71 -6.37 -22.18
C GLY A 75 18.24 -5.95 -22.11
N CYS A 76 17.78 -5.00 -22.93
CA CYS A 76 16.39 -4.60 -23.02
C CYS A 76 15.58 -5.48 -23.97
N ASP A 77 14.26 -5.59 -23.73
CA ASP A 77 13.38 -6.29 -24.65
C ASP A 77 13.19 -5.47 -25.94
N PRO A 78 13.47 -6.06 -27.12
CA PRO A 78 13.23 -5.36 -28.39
C PRO A 78 11.74 -5.25 -28.76
N LEU A 79 10.81 -5.82 -28.00
CA LEU A 79 9.36 -5.72 -28.25
C LEU A 79 8.84 -4.31 -28.01
N ASP A 80 9.40 -3.58 -27.05
CA ASP A 80 9.18 -2.13 -26.90
C ASP A 80 10.52 -1.43 -26.66
N PRO A 81 11.17 -0.89 -27.69
CA PRO A 81 12.47 -0.26 -27.55
C PRO A 81 12.43 1.17 -27.03
N THR A 82 11.26 1.70 -26.68
CA THR A 82 11.08 3.10 -26.24
C THR A 82 11.82 3.35 -24.93
N GLN A 83 11.65 2.46 -23.97
CA GLN A 83 12.33 2.48 -22.69
C GLN A 83 12.67 1.04 -22.28
N CYS A 84 13.84 0.86 -21.66
CA CYS A 84 14.18 -0.45 -21.10
C CYS A 84 13.17 -0.84 -20.01
N LEU A 85 12.89 -2.12 -19.85
CA LEU A 85 11.83 -2.75 -19.08
C LEU A 85 10.41 -2.64 -19.68
N LEU A 86 10.19 -1.94 -20.80
CA LEU A 86 8.94 -2.04 -21.53
C LEU A 86 8.98 -3.18 -22.57
N PRO A 87 7.82 -3.86 -22.81
CA PRO A 87 6.58 -3.78 -22.04
C PRO A 87 6.77 -4.32 -20.61
N TYR A 88 6.05 -3.77 -19.63
CA TYR A 88 6.17 -4.19 -18.23
C TYR A 88 4.80 -4.68 -17.72
N PRO A 89 4.74 -5.73 -16.89
CA PRO A 89 5.79 -6.69 -16.58
C PRO A 89 6.04 -7.67 -17.74
N ASP A 90 7.23 -8.30 -17.81
CA ASP A 90 7.58 -9.20 -18.91
C ASP A 90 8.51 -10.34 -18.44
N ASP A 91 8.14 -11.60 -18.74
CA ASP A 91 8.95 -12.79 -18.45
C ASP A 91 10.27 -12.83 -19.25
N TYR A 92 10.50 -11.88 -20.18
CA TYR A 92 11.82 -11.66 -20.77
C TYR A 92 12.89 -11.38 -19.71
N PHE A 93 12.51 -10.75 -18.61
CA PHE A 93 13.37 -10.43 -17.48
C PHE A 93 13.29 -11.47 -16.36
N THR A 94 13.00 -12.72 -16.71
CA THR A 94 13.04 -13.85 -15.78
C THR A 94 13.98 -14.95 -16.27
N VAL A 95 14.49 -15.72 -15.32
CA VAL A 95 15.24 -16.94 -15.58
C VAL A 95 14.54 -18.16 -14.99
N ARG A 96 14.77 -19.33 -15.59
CA ARG A 96 14.23 -20.57 -15.03
C ARG A 96 14.91 -20.91 -13.71
N ASP A 97 14.12 -21.06 -12.66
CA ASP A 97 14.58 -21.49 -11.34
C ASP A 97 13.63 -22.53 -10.75
N ARG A 98 14.04 -23.80 -10.80
CA ARG A 98 13.23 -24.92 -10.30
C ARG A 98 13.11 -24.96 -8.78
N SER A 99 13.85 -24.12 -8.06
CA SER A 99 13.76 -24.00 -6.60
C SER A 99 12.56 -23.14 -6.15
N THR A 100 11.94 -22.40 -7.07
CA THR A 100 10.78 -21.57 -6.78
C THR A 100 9.46 -22.25 -7.18
N PRO A 101 8.34 -21.92 -6.55
CA PRO A 101 7.04 -22.46 -6.90
C PRO A 101 6.58 -22.13 -8.34
N THR A 102 6.93 -20.94 -8.84
CA THR A 102 6.61 -20.54 -10.22
C THR A 102 7.49 -21.21 -11.26
N GLY A 103 8.66 -21.73 -10.86
CA GLY A 103 9.69 -22.24 -11.78
C GLY A 103 10.52 -21.12 -12.43
N HIS A 104 10.32 -19.88 -12.01
CA HIS A 104 10.97 -18.68 -12.52
C HIS A 104 11.61 -17.87 -11.37
N ARG A 105 12.52 -16.99 -11.73
CA ARG A 105 13.09 -15.95 -10.88
C ARG A 105 13.29 -14.70 -11.71
N VAL A 106 12.93 -13.55 -11.16
CA VAL A 106 13.20 -12.25 -11.77
C VAL A 106 14.72 -12.06 -11.88
N ASP A 107 15.18 -11.55 -13.01
CA ASP A 107 16.62 -11.36 -13.33
C ASP A 107 16.81 -10.06 -14.12
N PHE A 108 16.51 -8.95 -13.48
CA PHE A 108 16.78 -7.63 -14.05
C PHE A 108 18.28 -7.38 -14.08
N PRO A 109 18.89 -7.13 -15.27
CA PRO A 109 20.26 -6.66 -15.31
C PRO A 109 20.34 -5.18 -14.89
N VAL A 110 21.40 -4.78 -14.20
CA VAL A 110 21.61 -3.38 -13.78
C VAL A 110 21.50 -2.40 -14.96
N SER A 111 21.92 -2.83 -16.15
CA SER A 111 21.87 -2.00 -17.37
C SER A 111 20.45 -1.73 -17.89
N ALA A 112 19.45 -2.48 -17.43
CA ALA A 112 18.05 -2.28 -17.78
C ALA A 112 17.31 -1.39 -16.76
N MET A 113 17.87 -1.24 -15.57
CA MET A 113 17.21 -0.52 -14.48
C MET A 113 17.18 0.99 -14.74
N PRO A 114 16.09 1.66 -14.34
CA PRO A 114 16.01 3.11 -14.32
C PRO A 114 17.18 3.76 -13.57
N THR A 115 17.58 4.96 -14.01
CA THR A 115 18.64 5.71 -13.36
C THR A 115 18.09 7.01 -12.79
N ASN A 116 18.53 7.39 -11.59
CA ASN A 116 18.16 8.67 -11.03
C ASN A 116 18.90 9.85 -11.74
N ALA A 117 18.51 11.08 -11.38
CA ALA A 117 19.09 12.31 -11.95
C ALA A 117 20.61 12.43 -11.75
N SER A 118 21.21 11.69 -10.82
CA SER A 118 22.66 11.58 -10.61
C SER A 118 23.32 10.51 -11.47
N GLY A 119 22.55 9.77 -12.30
CA GLY A 119 23.06 8.71 -13.16
C GLY A 119 23.32 7.38 -12.41
N VAL A 120 22.76 7.21 -11.22
CA VAL A 120 22.88 5.97 -10.43
C VAL A 120 21.70 5.06 -10.81
N PRO A 121 21.94 3.84 -11.33
CA PRO A 121 20.90 2.88 -11.63
C PRO A 121 20.33 2.28 -10.33
N ILE A 122 19.04 1.95 -10.32
CA ILE A 122 18.42 1.21 -9.23
C ILE A 122 19.10 -0.16 -9.10
N ASP A 123 19.47 -0.56 -7.88
CA ASP A 123 20.04 -1.89 -7.60
C ASP A 123 18.93 -2.97 -7.73
N PRO A 124 19.03 -3.91 -8.68
CA PRO A 124 18.01 -4.93 -8.89
C PRO A 124 18.02 -6.05 -7.85
N THR A 125 18.98 -6.10 -6.92
CA THR A 125 19.21 -7.23 -6.02
C THR A 125 17.96 -7.62 -5.22
N ALA A 126 17.17 -6.65 -4.77
CA ALA A 126 15.96 -6.93 -3.99
C ALA A 126 14.82 -7.48 -4.85
N PHE A 127 14.66 -6.95 -6.06
CA PHE A 127 13.66 -7.37 -7.04
C PHE A 127 13.97 -8.79 -7.57
N ASN A 128 15.24 -9.08 -7.81
CA ASN A 128 15.72 -10.39 -8.30
C ASN A 128 15.60 -11.52 -7.27
N ARG A 129 15.09 -11.27 -6.06
CA ARG A 129 14.68 -12.32 -5.11
C ARG A 129 13.29 -12.86 -5.39
N ASN A 130 12.46 -12.12 -6.11
CA ASN A 130 11.09 -12.52 -6.42
C ASN A 130 11.06 -13.63 -7.48
N ASP A 131 10.07 -14.49 -7.38
CA ASP A 131 9.85 -15.56 -8.37
C ASP A 131 8.76 -15.20 -9.40
N GLY A 132 8.43 -13.92 -9.50
CA GLY A 132 7.47 -13.33 -10.41
C GLY A 132 7.23 -11.86 -10.07
N PHE A 133 6.25 -11.27 -10.74
CA PHE A 133 5.85 -9.87 -10.61
C PHE A 133 4.75 -9.68 -9.56
N SER A 134 4.44 -8.44 -9.20
CA SER A 134 3.39 -8.08 -8.26
C SER A 134 2.00 -8.54 -8.72
N PRO A 135 1.11 -9.00 -7.82
CA PRO A 135 -0.29 -9.28 -8.17
C PRO A 135 -1.10 -8.03 -8.56
N GLY A 136 -0.77 -6.85 -8.02
CA GLY A 136 -1.36 -5.57 -8.39
C GLY A 136 -0.61 -4.81 -9.50
N THR A 137 0.33 -5.46 -10.19
CA THR A 137 1.17 -4.78 -11.19
C THR A 137 0.35 -4.15 -12.31
N PRO A 138 0.58 -2.86 -12.66
CA PRO A 138 0.07 -2.31 -13.90
C PRO A 138 0.77 -2.95 -15.10
N VAL A 139 0.06 -3.06 -16.23
CA VAL A 139 0.69 -3.35 -17.52
C VAL A 139 1.04 -2.03 -18.20
N LEU A 140 2.34 -1.81 -18.45
CA LEU A 140 2.90 -0.55 -18.95
C LEU A 140 3.52 -0.75 -20.32
N LEU A 141 3.25 0.18 -21.22
CA LEU A 141 3.91 0.26 -22.52
C LEU A 141 3.80 1.67 -23.09
N HIS A 142 4.60 1.96 -24.11
CA HIS A 142 4.47 3.19 -24.88
C HIS A 142 3.96 2.88 -26.29
N VAL A 143 2.84 3.51 -26.69
CA VAL A 143 2.26 3.35 -28.02
C VAL A 143 2.15 4.73 -28.66
N ASN A 144 3.10 5.06 -29.52
CA ASN A 144 3.15 6.37 -30.14
C ASN A 144 1.88 6.68 -30.94
N GLY A 145 1.23 7.81 -30.60
CA GLY A 145 0.06 8.33 -31.29
C GLY A 145 -1.25 7.58 -31.04
N ILE A 146 -1.30 6.71 -30.03
CA ILE A 146 -2.54 6.00 -29.70
C ILE A 146 -3.65 6.97 -29.29
N ASP A 147 -4.87 6.68 -29.78
CA ASP A 147 -6.11 7.28 -29.30
C ASP A 147 -6.97 6.20 -28.66
N LEU A 148 -7.20 6.32 -27.34
CA LEU A 148 -7.92 5.30 -26.56
C LEU A 148 -9.36 5.15 -27.03
N SER A 149 -10.02 6.27 -27.37
CA SER A 149 -11.42 6.30 -27.83
C SER A 149 -11.55 5.68 -29.21
N GLN A 150 -10.70 6.07 -30.19
CA GLN A 150 -10.67 5.48 -31.53
C GLN A 150 -10.35 3.98 -31.49
N SER A 151 -9.48 3.60 -30.58
CA SER A 151 -9.13 2.19 -30.33
C SER A 151 -10.22 1.44 -29.57
N LYS A 152 -11.19 2.11 -28.95
CA LYS A 152 -12.23 1.53 -28.09
C LYS A 152 -11.65 0.77 -26.88
N ILE A 153 -10.61 1.32 -26.27
CA ILE A 153 -10.02 0.78 -25.06
C ILE A 153 -10.96 1.07 -23.88
N ALA A 154 -11.20 0.08 -23.02
CA ALA A 154 -12.07 0.19 -21.87
C ALA A 154 -11.58 1.28 -20.90
N PRO A 155 -12.36 2.36 -20.68
CA PRO A 155 -12.00 3.39 -19.70
C PRO A 155 -12.36 2.94 -18.29
N ILE A 156 -11.90 3.66 -17.28
CA ILE A 156 -12.24 3.42 -15.86
C ILE A 156 -13.75 3.43 -15.62
N THR A 157 -14.51 4.19 -16.40
CA THR A 157 -15.97 4.28 -16.31
C THR A 157 -16.73 3.10 -16.95
N ASP A 158 -16.04 2.23 -17.69
CA ASP A 158 -16.64 1.05 -18.33
C ASP A 158 -15.68 -0.14 -18.35
N ILE A 159 -15.34 -0.63 -17.15
CA ILE A 159 -14.49 -1.80 -16.96
C ILE A 159 -15.06 -3.02 -17.72
N GLY A 160 -16.40 -3.15 -17.78
CA GLY A 160 -17.07 -4.26 -18.45
C GLY A 160 -16.73 -4.41 -19.92
N ALA A 161 -16.52 -3.29 -20.63
CA ALA A 161 -16.13 -3.28 -22.05
C ALA A 161 -14.80 -4.01 -22.32
N SER A 162 -13.94 -4.17 -21.32
CA SER A 162 -12.68 -4.91 -21.42
C SER A 162 -12.87 -6.39 -21.76
N LEU A 163 -14.01 -6.96 -21.41
CA LEU A 163 -14.35 -8.36 -21.66
C LEU A 163 -15.10 -8.59 -22.98
N ASP A 164 -15.43 -7.54 -23.72
CA ASP A 164 -16.05 -7.66 -25.03
C ASP A 164 -15.22 -8.52 -25.97
N PRO A 165 -15.83 -9.36 -26.82
CA PRO A 165 -15.08 -10.20 -27.77
C PRO A 165 -14.14 -9.40 -28.67
N GLY A 166 -14.50 -8.14 -28.99
CA GLY A 166 -13.75 -7.22 -29.82
C GLY A 166 -12.75 -6.32 -29.06
N ALA A 167 -12.64 -6.41 -27.75
CA ALA A 167 -11.80 -5.52 -26.97
C ALA A 167 -10.34 -5.50 -27.49
N PRO A 168 -9.73 -4.30 -27.60
CA PRO A 168 -8.42 -4.15 -28.23
C PRO A 168 -7.27 -4.64 -27.36
N ILE A 169 -7.44 -4.67 -26.05
CA ILE A 169 -6.50 -5.29 -25.13
C ILE A 169 -7.12 -6.58 -24.58
N VAL A 170 -6.33 -7.62 -24.50
CA VAL A 170 -6.71 -8.91 -23.91
C VAL A 170 -5.64 -9.31 -22.93
N ILE A 171 -6.04 -9.52 -21.67
CA ILE A 171 -5.19 -10.13 -20.65
C ILE A 171 -5.79 -11.50 -20.36
N LEU A 172 -5.03 -12.56 -20.63
CA LEU A 172 -5.47 -13.93 -20.57
C LEU A 172 -4.71 -14.69 -19.48
N ASP A 173 -5.38 -15.19 -18.47
CA ASP A 173 -4.81 -16.16 -17.56
C ASP A 173 -4.50 -17.45 -18.36
N ALA A 174 -3.22 -17.75 -18.53
CA ALA A 174 -2.76 -18.87 -19.34
C ALA A 174 -3.14 -20.23 -18.74
N ARG A 175 -3.34 -20.31 -17.42
CA ARG A 175 -3.72 -21.53 -16.71
C ARG A 175 -5.20 -21.86 -16.85
N THR A 176 -6.07 -20.84 -16.68
CA THR A 176 -7.53 -21.03 -16.68
C THR A 176 -8.15 -20.76 -18.05
N GLY A 177 -7.49 -20.01 -18.90
CA GLY A 177 -7.98 -19.50 -20.16
C GLY A 177 -9.07 -18.42 -20.02
N LYS A 178 -9.23 -17.85 -18.84
CA LYS A 178 -10.17 -16.73 -18.57
C LYS A 178 -9.50 -15.41 -18.89
N ARG A 179 -10.30 -14.46 -19.39
CA ARG A 179 -9.86 -13.05 -19.56
C ARG A 179 -9.96 -12.32 -18.23
N VAL A 180 -9.03 -11.39 -18.00
CA VAL A 180 -9.04 -10.47 -16.88
C VAL A 180 -9.77 -9.20 -17.28
N ALA A 181 -10.68 -8.72 -16.44
CA ALA A 181 -11.27 -7.40 -16.59
C ALA A 181 -10.24 -6.33 -16.23
N TYR A 182 -10.21 -5.24 -17.01
CA TYR A 182 -9.25 -4.16 -16.85
C TYR A 182 -9.89 -2.81 -17.24
N TRP A 183 -9.23 -1.73 -16.87
CA TRP A 183 -9.36 -0.43 -17.52
C TRP A 183 -7.99 0.09 -17.94
N ALA A 184 -7.96 1.08 -18.86
CA ALA A 184 -6.71 1.66 -19.27
C ALA A 184 -6.82 3.18 -19.47
N GLU A 185 -5.69 3.84 -19.29
CA GLU A 185 -5.55 5.28 -19.36
C GLU A 185 -4.17 5.66 -19.90
N LEU A 186 -4.01 6.90 -20.33
CA LEU A 186 -2.70 7.50 -20.57
C LEU A 186 -2.27 8.29 -19.34
N ASP A 187 -0.97 8.28 -19.04
CA ASP A 187 -0.42 8.97 -17.86
C ASP A 187 -0.66 10.49 -17.96
N ALA A 188 -1.64 10.97 -17.20
CA ALA A 188 -1.97 12.39 -17.14
C ALA A 188 -0.92 13.25 -16.40
N ASN A 189 0.05 12.62 -15.72
CA ASN A 189 1.17 13.31 -15.08
C ASN A 189 2.30 13.65 -16.05
N ASP A 190 2.28 13.09 -17.28
CA ASP A 190 3.18 13.49 -18.34
C ASP A 190 2.54 14.61 -19.18
N PRO A 191 3.12 15.83 -19.18
CA PRO A 191 2.59 16.93 -19.95
C PRO A 191 2.81 16.78 -21.47
N ASN A 192 3.64 15.82 -21.92
CA ASN A 192 3.89 15.54 -23.32
C ASN A 192 3.05 14.35 -23.81
N PRO A 193 1.95 14.59 -24.56
CA PRO A 193 1.08 13.51 -25.03
C PRO A 193 1.78 12.45 -25.90
N ALA A 194 2.93 12.79 -26.48
CA ALA A 194 3.70 11.86 -27.32
C ALA A 194 4.61 10.91 -26.51
N GLU A 195 4.76 11.17 -25.21
CA GLU A 195 5.63 10.38 -24.31
C GLU A 195 4.81 9.67 -23.21
N GLN A 196 3.48 9.89 -23.13
CA GLN A 196 2.62 9.30 -22.13
C GLN A 196 2.66 7.77 -22.15
N ALA A 197 2.82 7.16 -20.97
CA ALA A 197 2.63 5.72 -20.81
C ALA A 197 1.17 5.33 -21.07
N LEU A 198 0.93 4.23 -21.78
CA LEU A 198 -0.33 3.50 -21.70
C LEU A 198 -0.27 2.61 -20.47
N ILE A 199 -1.18 2.85 -19.52
CA ILE A 199 -1.28 2.13 -18.25
C ILE A 199 -2.54 1.31 -18.28
N VAL A 200 -2.43 -0.01 -18.08
CA VAL A 200 -3.57 -0.93 -18.00
C VAL A 200 -3.61 -1.55 -16.62
N HIS A 201 -4.69 -1.31 -15.91
CA HIS A 201 -4.90 -1.81 -14.55
C HIS A 201 -5.89 -2.99 -14.57
N ALA A 202 -5.54 -4.07 -13.89
CA ALA A 202 -6.50 -5.15 -13.63
C ALA A 202 -7.59 -4.68 -12.66
N ALA A 203 -8.84 -5.09 -12.88
CA ALA A 203 -9.95 -4.71 -12.01
C ALA A 203 -9.90 -5.38 -10.62
N ALA A 204 -9.14 -6.44 -10.48
CA ALA A 204 -8.79 -7.17 -9.26
C ALA A 204 -7.40 -7.75 -9.46
N ASP A 205 -6.71 -8.13 -8.39
CA ASP A 205 -5.37 -8.71 -8.48
C ASP A 205 -5.29 -9.87 -9.43
N TYR A 206 -4.16 -9.97 -10.10
CA TYR A 206 -3.77 -11.18 -10.78
C TYR A 206 -3.54 -12.31 -9.75
N ARG A 207 -3.89 -13.53 -10.11
CA ARG A 207 -3.73 -14.68 -9.20
C ARG A 207 -2.27 -15.05 -9.01
N ASP A 208 -1.88 -15.21 -7.77
CA ASP A 208 -0.53 -15.58 -7.37
C ASP A 208 -0.04 -16.86 -8.06
N GLY A 209 1.18 -16.81 -8.56
CA GLY A 209 1.82 -17.94 -9.25
C GLY A 209 1.21 -18.29 -10.61
N HIS A 210 0.29 -17.47 -11.14
CA HIS A 210 -0.26 -17.65 -12.48
C HIS A 210 0.54 -16.88 -13.52
N ARG A 211 0.56 -17.41 -14.73
CA ARG A 211 1.13 -16.77 -15.93
C ARG A 211 0.00 -16.12 -16.72
N TYR A 212 0.24 -14.88 -17.17
CA TYR A 212 -0.70 -14.12 -17.98
C TYR A 212 -0.10 -13.82 -19.36
N ILE A 213 -0.96 -13.80 -20.37
CA ILE A 213 -0.62 -13.36 -21.73
C ILE A 213 -1.35 -12.06 -22.01
N VAL A 214 -0.60 -11.04 -22.38
CA VAL A 214 -1.14 -9.76 -22.84
C VAL A 214 -1.11 -9.69 -24.35
N ALA A 215 -2.19 -9.22 -24.97
CA ALA A 215 -2.30 -9.01 -26.41
C ALA A 215 -3.00 -7.69 -26.70
N LEU A 216 -2.36 -6.85 -27.49
CA LEU A 216 -2.93 -5.61 -28.02
C LEU A 216 -3.21 -5.80 -29.52
N ARG A 217 -4.39 -5.36 -29.97
CA ARG A 217 -4.81 -5.55 -31.37
C ARG A 217 -5.59 -4.34 -31.90
N ASN A 218 -5.46 -4.09 -33.21
CA ASN A 218 -6.23 -3.07 -33.91
C ASN A 218 -6.19 -1.70 -33.23
N LEU A 219 -5.08 -1.33 -32.59
CA LEU A 219 -4.90 -0.02 -31.99
C LEU A 219 -4.95 1.05 -33.07
N LYS A 220 -5.52 2.22 -32.77
CA LYS A 220 -5.75 3.30 -33.70
C LYS A 220 -5.18 4.61 -33.21
N ASP A 221 -4.75 5.43 -34.16
CA ASP A 221 -4.41 6.81 -33.93
C ASP A 221 -5.67 7.73 -33.95
N SER A 222 -5.47 9.02 -33.71
CA SER A 222 -6.54 10.03 -33.70
C SER A 222 -7.27 10.19 -35.02
N SER A 223 -6.68 9.74 -36.15
CA SER A 223 -7.30 9.73 -37.47
C SER A 223 -8.13 8.45 -37.73
N GLY A 224 -8.11 7.49 -36.77
CA GLY A 224 -8.75 6.20 -36.89
C GLY A 224 -7.96 5.17 -37.69
N GLN A 225 -6.72 5.47 -38.08
CA GLN A 225 -5.85 4.51 -38.76
C GLN A 225 -5.24 3.52 -37.78
N VAL A 226 -5.11 2.26 -38.24
CA VAL A 226 -4.50 1.19 -37.44
C VAL A 226 -3.00 1.42 -37.30
N ILE A 227 -2.53 1.52 -36.06
CA ILE A 227 -1.13 1.64 -35.71
C ILE A 227 -0.44 0.30 -36.00
N GLN A 228 0.66 0.35 -36.74
CA GLN A 228 1.40 -0.85 -37.11
C GLN A 228 2.38 -1.27 -35.99
N PRO A 229 2.57 -2.58 -35.76
CA PRO A 229 3.56 -3.08 -34.82
C PRO A 229 4.99 -2.70 -35.22
N ASN A 230 5.89 -2.67 -34.25
CA ASN A 230 7.31 -2.51 -34.55
C ASN A 230 7.84 -3.68 -35.38
N ALA A 231 9.01 -3.49 -35.98
CA ALA A 231 9.58 -4.48 -36.93
C ALA A 231 9.82 -5.84 -36.27
N VAL A 232 10.26 -5.85 -35.00
CA VAL A 232 10.60 -7.11 -34.29
C VAL A 232 9.35 -7.95 -34.02
N PHE A 233 8.29 -7.34 -33.49
CA PHE A 233 7.04 -8.07 -33.27
C PHE A 233 6.38 -8.48 -34.57
N ARG A 234 6.44 -7.63 -35.61
CA ARG A 234 5.94 -7.95 -36.94
C ARG A 234 6.62 -9.20 -37.52
N ASP A 235 7.95 -9.34 -37.35
CA ASP A 235 8.67 -10.55 -37.78
C ASP A 235 8.19 -11.83 -37.07
N TYR A 236 7.86 -11.74 -35.79
CA TYR A 236 7.22 -12.84 -35.07
C TYR A 236 5.80 -13.10 -35.58
N ARG A 237 4.99 -12.04 -35.68
CA ARG A 237 3.60 -12.11 -36.13
C ARG A 237 3.47 -12.72 -37.52
N ASP A 238 4.31 -12.29 -38.44
CA ASP A 238 4.22 -12.67 -39.88
C ASP A 238 5.04 -13.94 -40.18
N GLY A 239 5.75 -14.49 -39.21
CA GLY A 239 6.56 -15.70 -39.39
C GLY A 239 7.87 -15.47 -40.15
N THR A 240 8.28 -14.20 -40.35
CA THR A 240 9.54 -13.86 -41.03
C THR A 240 10.73 -13.95 -40.06
N PRO A 241 11.96 -14.27 -40.57
CA PRO A 241 13.13 -14.34 -39.71
C PRO A 241 13.43 -13.03 -39.00
N THR A 242 13.71 -13.07 -37.69
CA THR A 242 14.19 -11.87 -36.97
C THR A 242 15.67 -11.61 -37.28
N PRO A 243 16.11 -10.34 -37.26
CA PRO A 243 17.46 -9.98 -37.69
C PRO A 243 18.56 -10.43 -36.70
N THR A 244 18.20 -10.86 -35.49
CA THR A 244 19.17 -11.23 -34.45
C THR A 244 19.04 -12.69 -34.04
N GLN A 245 20.18 -13.31 -33.64
CA GLN A 245 20.18 -14.65 -33.11
C GLN A 245 19.36 -14.77 -31.80
N ALA A 246 19.36 -13.73 -30.96
CA ALA A 246 18.56 -13.68 -29.74
C ALA A 246 17.06 -13.73 -30.07
N GLY A 247 16.61 -12.94 -31.07
CA GLY A 247 15.24 -12.98 -31.57
C GLY A 247 14.85 -14.36 -32.08
N GLN A 248 15.74 -15.02 -32.85
CA GLN A 248 15.46 -16.38 -33.33
C GLN A 248 15.34 -17.39 -32.19
N ARG A 249 16.13 -17.26 -31.11
CA ARG A 249 16.02 -18.14 -29.94
C ARG A 249 14.70 -17.91 -29.16
N ARG A 250 14.18 -16.68 -29.11
CA ARG A 250 12.91 -16.33 -28.46
C ARG A 250 11.67 -16.79 -29.27
N ARG A 251 11.82 -16.97 -30.59
CA ARG A 251 10.70 -17.30 -31.51
C ARG A 251 9.80 -18.43 -31.02
N PRO A 252 10.32 -19.61 -30.60
CA PRO A 252 9.44 -20.69 -30.12
C PRO A 252 8.52 -20.27 -28.96
N HIS A 253 9.01 -19.41 -28.06
CA HIS A 253 8.23 -18.89 -26.95
C HIS A 253 7.11 -17.96 -27.44
N ILE A 254 7.44 -16.96 -28.27
CA ILE A 254 6.44 -16.05 -28.85
C ILE A 254 5.43 -16.83 -29.71
N GLU A 255 5.87 -17.82 -30.48
CA GLU A 255 4.97 -18.65 -31.28
C GLU A 255 3.96 -19.43 -30.41
N ALA A 256 4.38 -19.93 -29.24
CA ALA A 256 3.45 -20.57 -28.30
C ALA A 256 2.41 -19.58 -27.74
N ILE A 257 2.79 -18.32 -27.49
CA ILE A 257 1.85 -17.25 -27.12
C ILE A 257 0.84 -17.02 -28.24
N LEU A 258 1.32 -16.84 -29.48
CA LEU A 258 0.48 -16.59 -30.65
C LEU A 258 -0.52 -17.73 -30.91
N GLN A 259 -0.07 -18.99 -30.78
CA GLN A 259 -0.92 -20.17 -30.90
C GLN A 259 -1.99 -20.22 -29.79
N THR A 260 -1.62 -19.88 -28.57
CA THR A 260 -2.57 -19.79 -27.45
C THR A 260 -3.63 -18.75 -27.74
N LEU A 261 -3.26 -17.55 -28.17
CA LEU A 261 -4.19 -16.47 -28.53
C LEU A 261 -5.10 -16.88 -29.69
N GLN A 262 -4.55 -17.51 -30.72
CA GLN A 262 -5.33 -17.99 -31.88
C GLN A 262 -6.34 -19.07 -31.48
N SER A 263 -5.99 -19.97 -30.58
CA SER A 263 -6.91 -20.98 -30.02
C SER A 263 -8.09 -20.37 -29.25
N ARG A 264 -7.95 -19.11 -28.85
CA ARG A 264 -9.00 -18.31 -28.15
C ARG A 264 -9.70 -17.32 -29.09
N GLY A 265 -9.54 -17.47 -30.40
CA GLY A 265 -10.23 -16.67 -31.40
C GLY A 265 -9.60 -15.28 -31.65
N ILE A 266 -8.36 -15.05 -31.19
CA ILE A 266 -7.63 -13.80 -31.46
C ILE A 266 -6.80 -14.00 -32.71
N ASP A 267 -7.18 -13.25 -33.76
CA ASP A 267 -6.46 -13.31 -35.03
C ASP A 267 -5.06 -12.73 -34.91
N ARG A 268 -4.08 -13.55 -35.30
CA ARG A 268 -2.65 -13.21 -35.30
C ARG A 268 -2.35 -11.93 -36.08
N GLN A 269 -3.00 -11.73 -37.25
CA GLN A 269 -2.77 -10.57 -38.08
C GLN A 269 -3.30 -9.25 -37.50
N SER A 270 -4.23 -9.36 -36.56
CA SER A 270 -4.76 -8.18 -35.85
C SER A 270 -3.83 -7.65 -34.76
N LEU A 271 -2.81 -8.41 -34.37
CA LEU A 271 -1.98 -8.08 -33.21
C LEU A 271 -1.01 -6.92 -33.51
N TYR A 272 -1.00 -5.96 -32.59
CA TYR A 272 0.01 -4.92 -32.46
C TYR A 272 1.21 -5.40 -31.62
N LEU A 273 0.94 -6.10 -30.49
CA LEU A 273 1.94 -6.64 -29.58
C LEU A 273 1.34 -7.79 -28.78
N ALA A 274 2.17 -8.80 -28.43
CA ALA A 274 1.81 -9.82 -27.46
C ALA A 274 3.06 -10.33 -26.73
N TRP A 275 2.94 -10.52 -25.42
CA TRP A 275 3.97 -11.06 -24.52
C TRP A 275 3.32 -11.73 -23.33
N ASP A 276 4.10 -12.14 -22.36
CA ASP A 276 3.62 -12.78 -21.15
C ASP A 276 4.43 -12.39 -19.92
N PHE A 277 3.81 -12.58 -18.76
CA PHE A 277 4.43 -12.42 -17.46
C PHE A 277 3.86 -13.40 -16.44
N THR A 278 4.63 -13.67 -15.39
CA THR A 278 4.27 -14.59 -14.30
C THR A 278 4.21 -13.82 -12.99
N ILE A 279 3.08 -13.96 -12.26
CA ILE A 279 2.90 -13.36 -10.93
C ILE A 279 3.69 -14.17 -9.90
N ALA A 280 4.23 -13.46 -8.92
CA ALA A 280 4.95 -14.06 -7.81
C ALA A 280 4.10 -15.07 -7.04
N SER A 281 4.75 -16.09 -6.48
CA SER A 281 4.05 -17.09 -5.67
C SER A 281 3.69 -16.56 -4.29
N PRO A 282 2.68 -17.13 -3.61
CA PRO A 282 2.39 -16.84 -2.21
C PRO A 282 3.61 -16.95 -1.30
N GLN A 283 4.50 -17.90 -1.58
CA GLN A 283 5.73 -18.08 -0.80
C GLN A 283 6.70 -16.89 -0.97
N SER A 284 6.81 -16.33 -2.16
CA SER A 284 7.64 -15.14 -2.42
C SER A 284 7.08 -13.90 -1.75
N LEU A 285 5.76 -13.71 -1.82
CA LEU A 285 5.06 -12.54 -1.28
C LEU A 285 5.00 -12.57 0.26
N THR A 286 4.42 -13.62 0.83
CA THR A 286 4.05 -13.69 2.25
C THR A 286 5.06 -14.47 3.11
N GLY A 287 5.95 -15.25 2.49
CA GLY A 287 6.88 -16.14 3.19
C GLY A 287 7.76 -15.45 4.23
N PRO A 288 8.38 -14.30 3.93
CA PRO A 288 9.19 -13.58 4.91
C PRO A 288 8.41 -13.19 6.17
N MET A 289 7.19 -12.65 6.02
CA MET A 289 6.33 -12.27 7.15
C MET A 289 5.88 -13.49 7.97
N LEU A 290 5.44 -14.57 7.29
CA LEU A 290 5.07 -15.80 7.98
C LEU A 290 6.26 -16.40 8.74
N HIS A 291 7.47 -16.30 8.19
CA HIS A 291 8.68 -16.77 8.84
C HIS A 291 8.95 -16.01 10.14
N ILE A 292 8.98 -14.66 10.11
CA ILE A 292 9.24 -13.87 11.33
C ILE A 292 8.13 -14.03 12.36
N ARG A 293 6.86 -14.07 11.94
CA ARG A 293 5.73 -14.35 12.83
C ARG A 293 5.91 -15.68 13.55
N ASN A 294 6.15 -16.75 12.79
CA ASN A 294 6.22 -18.08 13.36
C ASN A 294 7.45 -18.24 14.26
N ASP A 295 8.62 -17.74 13.88
CA ASP A 295 9.84 -17.78 14.68
C ASP A 295 9.68 -17.00 15.99
N ALA A 296 9.13 -15.78 15.93
CA ALA A 296 8.91 -14.94 17.09
C ALA A 296 7.93 -15.56 18.09
N PHE A 297 6.79 -16.08 17.61
CA PHE A 297 5.80 -16.72 18.48
C PHE A 297 6.27 -18.08 19.01
N ASN A 298 7.07 -18.83 18.26
CA ASN A 298 7.70 -20.06 18.78
C ASN A 298 8.66 -19.75 19.92
N LYS A 299 9.43 -18.66 19.84
CA LYS A 299 10.32 -18.20 20.92
C LYS A 299 9.53 -17.69 22.13
N LEU A 300 8.43 -16.98 21.91
CA LEU A 300 7.56 -16.47 22.98
C LEU A 300 6.79 -17.58 23.70
N GLY A 301 6.41 -18.65 22.99
CA GLY A 301 5.61 -19.75 23.51
C GLY A 301 4.22 -19.29 23.98
N SER A 302 3.78 -19.78 25.16
CA SER A 302 2.52 -19.37 25.80
C SER A 302 2.63 -18.06 26.59
N GLY A 303 3.82 -17.46 26.69
CA GLY A 303 4.06 -16.23 27.44
C GLY A 303 3.47 -14.98 26.79
N ALA A 304 3.70 -13.86 27.44
CA ALA A 304 3.44 -12.51 26.92
C ALA A 304 4.78 -11.78 26.75
N PRO A 305 4.87 -10.81 25.80
CA PRO A 305 6.03 -9.94 25.68
C PRO A 305 6.32 -9.20 26.99
N ALA A 306 7.61 -8.94 27.27
CA ALA A 306 7.97 -8.03 28.35
C ALA A 306 7.50 -6.62 28.01
N PHE A 307 6.90 -5.91 28.97
CA PHE A 307 6.40 -4.56 28.75
C PHE A 307 6.58 -3.66 29.97
N GLN A 308 6.54 -2.36 29.74
CA GLN A 308 6.62 -1.34 30.78
C GLN A 308 5.53 -0.28 30.53
N VAL A 309 4.83 0.11 31.60
CA VAL A 309 3.92 1.25 31.59
C VAL A 309 4.72 2.50 31.95
N ALA A 310 4.73 3.47 31.05
CA ALA A 310 5.43 4.75 31.23
C ALA A 310 4.54 5.79 31.91
N SER A 311 3.26 5.82 31.56
CA SER A 311 2.30 6.78 32.10
C SER A 311 0.90 6.20 32.20
N VAL A 312 0.14 6.72 33.20
CA VAL A 312 -1.30 6.47 33.39
C VAL A 312 -1.95 7.81 33.69
N THR A 313 -2.82 8.25 32.80
CA THR A 313 -3.62 9.47 33.03
C THR A 313 -5.08 9.07 33.28
N ASN A 314 -5.58 9.34 34.47
CA ASN A 314 -6.99 9.12 34.82
C ASN A 314 -7.75 10.44 34.65
N PHE A 315 -8.94 10.36 34.08
CA PHE A 315 -9.84 11.50 33.90
C PHE A 315 -11.04 11.37 34.82
N THR A 316 -11.51 12.50 35.35
CA THR A 316 -12.86 12.61 35.94
C THR A 316 -13.87 12.76 34.80
N THR A 317 -15.16 12.50 35.07
CA THR A 317 -16.24 12.68 34.08
C THR A 317 -16.34 14.14 33.61
N ALA A 318 -15.92 15.10 34.47
CA ALA A 318 -15.89 16.51 34.08
C ALA A 318 -14.73 16.89 33.15
N GLN A 319 -13.61 16.15 33.21
CA GLN A 319 -12.44 16.34 32.34
C GLN A 319 -12.64 15.65 31.00
N ASP A 320 -13.16 14.44 31.02
CA ASP A 320 -13.52 13.69 29.82
C ASP A 320 -14.76 12.81 30.10
N PRO A 321 -15.88 13.09 29.41
CA PRO A 321 -17.10 12.30 29.59
C PRO A 321 -17.06 10.91 28.90
N ARG A 322 -16.07 10.67 28.02
CA ARG A 322 -15.96 9.41 27.24
C ARG A 322 -14.88 8.50 27.79
N VAL A 323 -13.74 9.07 28.19
CA VAL A 323 -12.54 8.32 28.57
C VAL A 323 -12.36 8.33 30.09
N ALA A 324 -12.09 7.17 30.65
CA ALA A 324 -11.71 6.99 32.04
C ALA A 324 -10.19 7.07 32.23
N ARG A 325 -9.42 6.52 31.28
CA ARG A 325 -7.97 6.40 31.42
C ARG A 325 -7.25 6.32 30.08
N HIS A 326 -6.11 7.04 29.97
CA HIS A 326 -5.08 6.79 28.97
C HIS A 326 -3.89 6.08 29.60
N ILE A 327 -3.30 5.11 28.88
CA ILE A 327 -2.15 4.32 29.34
C ILE A 327 -1.14 4.28 28.20
N ALA A 328 0.08 4.74 28.48
CA ALA A 328 1.17 4.66 27.49
C ALA A 328 2.36 3.88 28.04
N GLY A 329 3.09 3.24 27.17
CA GLY A 329 4.25 2.47 27.55
C GLY A 329 5.01 1.87 26.36
N SER A 330 5.78 0.84 26.64
CA SER A 330 6.55 0.13 25.63
C SER A 330 6.61 -1.36 25.90
N PHE A 331 6.94 -2.13 24.84
CA PHE A 331 7.08 -3.59 24.94
C PHE A 331 8.21 -4.08 24.02
N SER A 332 8.71 -5.27 24.32
CA SER A 332 9.83 -5.87 23.63
C SER A 332 9.37 -6.81 22.52
N VAL A 333 9.93 -6.65 21.32
CA VAL A 333 9.67 -7.50 20.16
C VAL A 333 10.99 -7.99 19.58
N PRO A 334 11.15 -9.26 19.19
CA PRO A 334 12.34 -9.71 18.47
C PRO A 334 12.50 -8.88 17.18
N SER A 335 13.70 -8.29 16.98
CA SER A 335 14.00 -7.51 15.78
C SER A 335 14.71 -8.38 14.74
N TYR A 336 14.13 -8.44 13.54
CA TYR A 336 14.72 -9.10 12.36
C TYR A 336 15.46 -8.11 11.45
N LEU A 337 15.59 -6.86 11.92
CA LEU A 337 16.28 -5.79 11.21
C LEU A 337 17.80 -5.84 11.45
N ASP A 338 18.56 -5.29 10.51
CA ASP A 338 20.04 -5.37 10.46
C ASP A 338 20.78 -4.45 11.45
N GLN A 339 20.04 -3.50 12.07
CA GLN A 339 20.61 -2.60 13.07
C GLN A 339 20.04 -2.86 14.47
N PRO A 340 20.82 -2.66 15.54
CA PRO A 340 20.34 -2.83 16.91
C PRO A 340 19.11 -1.97 17.20
N GLY A 341 18.03 -2.61 17.68
CA GLY A 341 16.77 -1.94 18.00
C GLY A 341 15.94 -1.54 16.79
N GLY A 342 16.41 -1.71 15.56
CA GLY A 342 15.66 -1.44 14.33
C GLY A 342 15.28 0.04 14.11
N PRO A 343 16.22 1.01 14.18
CA PRO A 343 15.90 2.42 13.93
C PRO A 343 15.46 2.66 12.48
N PRO A 344 14.88 3.84 12.15
CA PRO A 344 14.61 4.24 10.77
C PRO A 344 15.84 4.04 9.86
N GLY A 345 15.62 3.53 8.64
CA GLY A 345 16.69 3.17 7.70
C GLY A 345 17.19 1.73 7.82
N SER A 346 16.74 0.96 8.82
CA SER A 346 17.06 -0.47 8.93
C SER A 346 16.26 -1.29 7.90
N ARG A 347 16.86 -2.40 7.44
CA ARG A 347 16.20 -3.40 6.58
C ARG A 347 16.40 -4.79 7.17
N PHE A 348 15.76 -5.82 6.62
CA PHE A 348 15.94 -7.17 7.14
C PHE A 348 17.39 -7.64 7.09
N ASN A 349 17.87 -8.13 8.24
CA ASN A 349 19.02 -9.01 8.29
C ASN A 349 18.59 -10.39 7.74
N ARG A 350 19.28 -10.87 6.68
CA ARG A 350 18.87 -12.10 6.00
C ARG A 350 19.86 -13.23 6.28
N GLY A 351 19.31 -14.40 6.61
CA GLY A 351 20.07 -15.63 6.76
C GLY A 351 20.59 -16.17 5.42
N PRO A 352 21.36 -17.27 5.47
CA PRO A 352 21.89 -17.94 4.27
C PRO A 352 20.80 -18.47 3.34
N ASP A 353 19.59 -18.71 3.86
CA ASP A 353 18.40 -19.14 3.11
C ASP A 353 17.64 -17.96 2.45
N GLY A 354 18.11 -16.73 2.69
CA GLY A 354 17.48 -15.50 2.18
C GLY A 354 16.29 -15.01 3.01
N LEU A 355 15.85 -15.74 4.03
CA LEU A 355 14.79 -15.34 4.94
C LEU A 355 15.29 -14.36 6.00
N PRO A 356 14.42 -13.50 6.57
CA PRO A 356 14.79 -12.62 7.68
C PRO A 356 15.24 -13.43 8.90
N ALA A 357 16.35 -13.05 9.50
CA ALA A 357 16.93 -13.75 10.66
C ALA A 357 17.24 -12.75 11.78
N GLN A 358 16.80 -13.04 12.99
CA GLN A 358 17.13 -12.23 14.15
C GLN A 358 18.63 -12.30 14.44
N ILE A 359 19.31 -11.17 14.51
CA ILE A 359 20.67 -11.10 15.08
C ILE A 359 20.55 -11.49 16.57
N PRO A 360 21.40 -12.40 17.09
CA PRO A 360 21.29 -12.83 18.48
C PRO A 360 21.21 -11.67 19.47
N GLY A 361 20.13 -11.62 20.25
CA GLY A 361 19.87 -10.57 21.23
C GLY A 361 19.32 -9.26 20.66
N ASN A 362 19.11 -9.14 19.35
CA ASN A 362 18.51 -7.93 18.76
C ASN A 362 17.00 -7.90 19.10
N VAL A 363 16.62 -6.90 19.88
CA VAL A 363 15.26 -6.66 20.35
C VAL A 363 14.89 -5.22 20.07
N GLN A 364 13.71 -5.02 19.52
CA GLN A 364 13.10 -3.70 19.35
C GLN A 364 12.25 -3.37 20.58
N THR A 365 12.23 -2.11 20.95
CA THR A 365 11.31 -1.53 21.91
C THR A 365 10.21 -0.80 21.14
N ALA A 366 9.05 -1.44 21.00
CA ALA A 366 7.87 -0.85 20.41
C ALA A 366 7.10 -0.06 21.47
N ASN A 367 6.49 1.07 21.09
CA ASN A 367 5.60 1.82 21.97
C ASN A 367 4.18 1.24 21.92
N PHE A 368 3.38 1.58 22.92
CA PHE A 368 1.92 1.40 22.87
C PHE A 368 1.22 2.56 23.54
N GLU A 369 0.04 2.87 23.03
CA GLU A 369 -0.95 3.71 23.70
C GLU A 369 -2.29 2.99 23.76
N CYS A 370 -2.99 3.12 24.91
CA CYS A 370 -4.28 2.49 25.14
C CYS A 370 -5.28 3.50 25.71
N VAL A 371 -6.52 3.42 25.24
CA VAL A 371 -7.67 4.14 25.77
C VAL A 371 -8.63 3.19 26.48
N VAL A 372 -9.03 3.51 27.68
CA VAL A 372 -10.05 2.82 28.47
C VAL A 372 -11.28 3.72 28.58
N PRO A 373 -12.42 3.39 27.93
CA PRO A 373 -13.59 4.25 27.93
C PRO A 373 -14.38 4.19 29.24
N ARG A 374 -15.29 5.14 29.44
CA ARG A 374 -16.21 5.18 30.58
C ARG A 374 -17.19 4.00 30.63
N SER A 375 -17.49 3.40 29.50
CA SER A 375 -18.30 2.19 29.44
C SER A 375 -17.63 1.01 30.14
N VAL A 376 -16.28 0.99 30.19
CA VAL A 376 -15.48 -0.01 30.92
C VAL A 376 -15.32 0.35 32.39
N VAL A 377 -15.02 1.62 32.71
CA VAL A 377 -14.80 2.11 34.07
C VAL A 377 -15.63 3.38 34.29
N ALA A 378 -16.70 3.25 35.03
CA ALA A 378 -17.65 4.36 35.24
C ALA A 378 -17.01 5.57 35.94
N ASP A 379 -16.08 5.32 36.87
CA ASP A 379 -15.23 6.32 37.52
C ASP A 379 -13.78 5.81 37.49
N GLY A 380 -12.93 6.47 36.71
CA GLY A 380 -11.54 6.05 36.50
C GLY A 380 -10.61 6.20 37.68
N SER A 381 -11.00 6.97 38.71
CA SER A 381 -10.14 7.33 39.85
C SER A 381 -10.51 6.61 41.16
N SER A 382 -11.65 5.94 41.23
CA SER A 382 -12.16 5.35 42.46
C SER A 382 -11.80 3.87 42.62
N SER A 383 -11.29 3.48 43.77
CA SER A 383 -11.13 2.07 44.14
C SER A 383 -12.45 1.29 44.26
N THR A 384 -13.58 2.03 44.25
CA THR A 384 -14.94 1.47 44.32
C THR A 384 -15.66 1.54 42.98
N ALA A 385 -14.98 1.95 41.91
CA ALA A 385 -15.56 2.04 40.56
C ALA A 385 -16.14 0.70 40.10
N THR A 386 -17.28 0.73 39.45
CA THR A 386 -17.82 -0.45 38.77
C THR A 386 -17.06 -0.64 37.44
N VAL A 387 -16.55 -1.87 37.26
CA VAL A 387 -15.81 -2.23 36.05
C VAL A 387 -16.62 -3.24 35.25
N TYR A 388 -16.81 -2.91 33.95
CA TYR A 388 -17.35 -3.80 32.93
C TYR A 388 -16.21 -4.11 31.95
N PRO A 389 -15.43 -5.18 32.12
CA PRO A 389 -14.25 -5.43 31.30
C PRO A 389 -14.55 -5.26 29.81
N GLY A 390 -13.72 -4.47 29.13
CA GLY A 390 -13.90 -4.14 27.72
C GLY A 390 -13.30 -5.19 26.79
N HIS A 391 -13.85 -5.27 25.58
CA HIS A 391 -13.32 -6.13 24.54
C HIS A 391 -11.99 -5.58 24.01
N PRO A 392 -10.95 -6.42 23.83
CA PRO A 392 -9.68 -5.96 23.28
C PRO A 392 -9.82 -5.60 21.80
N MET A 393 -9.32 -4.41 21.42
CA MET A 393 -9.28 -3.94 20.03
C MET A 393 -7.93 -3.31 19.71
N LEU A 394 -7.27 -3.79 18.65
CA LEU A 394 -6.11 -3.14 18.06
C LEU A 394 -6.58 -2.00 17.15
N TYR A 395 -5.86 -0.89 17.17
CA TYR A 395 -6.08 0.23 16.26
C TYR A 395 -4.83 0.55 15.45
N GLY A 396 -4.98 0.62 14.12
CA GLY A 396 -3.94 1.03 13.18
C GLY A 396 -4.10 2.51 12.81
N HIS A 397 -3.05 3.31 13.08
CA HIS A 397 -3.02 4.74 12.77
C HIS A 397 -2.90 5.05 11.28
N GLY A 398 -3.22 6.28 10.89
CA GLY A 398 -3.10 6.81 9.53
C GLY A 398 -1.65 7.04 9.10
N LEU A 399 -1.47 7.47 7.82
CA LEU A 399 -0.16 7.68 7.21
C LEU A 399 0.72 8.61 8.06
N LEU A 400 1.95 8.14 8.36
CA LEU A 400 2.97 8.88 9.11
C LEU A 400 2.50 9.39 10.48
N GLY A 401 1.48 8.73 11.05
CA GLY A 401 0.98 8.95 12.40
C GLY A 401 1.75 8.16 13.46
N GLY A 402 1.08 7.84 14.56
CA GLY A 402 1.64 7.06 15.66
C GLY A 402 0.56 6.43 16.55
N ALA A 403 1.00 5.64 17.53
CA ALA A 403 0.13 4.97 18.48
C ALA A 403 -0.84 5.91 19.22
N ASP A 404 -0.46 7.18 19.37
CA ASP A 404 -1.24 8.23 20.04
C ASP A 404 -2.54 8.62 19.33
N GLU A 405 -2.75 8.19 18.06
CA GLU A 405 -4.02 8.39 17.36
C GLU A 405 -5.20 7.69 18.07
N VAL A 406 -4.96 6.69 18.92
CA VAL A 406 -6.01 6.09 19.75
C VAL A 406 -6.70 7.10 20.67
N ASN A 407 -6.03 8.22 20.99
CA ASN A 407 -6.53 9.31 21.81
C ASN A 407 -7.39 10.33 21.01
N ALA A 408 -7.60 10.11 19.71
CA ALA A 408 -8.48 10.93 18.90
C ALA A 408 -9.94 10.69 19.28
N SER A 409 -10.74 11.78 19.36
CA SER A 409 -12.12 11.72 19.83
C SER A 409 -13.01 10.75 19.05
N VAL A 410 -12.71 10.51 17.77
CA VAL A 410 -13.43 9.56 16.92
C VAL A 410 -13.18 8.12 17.37
N ILE A 411 -11.96 7.80 17.81
CA ILE A 411 -11.59 6.48 18.31
C ILE A 411 -12.13 6.27 19.73
N GLU A 412 -12.11 7.31 20.58
CA GLU A 412 -12.74 7.29 21.89
C GLU A 412 -14.26 7.03 21.83
N ASN A 413 -14.92 7.60 20.80
CA ASN A 413 -16.33 7.32 20.53
C ASN A 413 -16.54 5.84 20.17
N MET A 414 -15.73 5.30 19.24
CA MET A 414 -15.79 3.90 18.85
C MET A 414 -15.52 2.97 20.04
N ALA A 415 -14.53 3.30 20.89
CA ALA A 415 -14.25 2.59 22.13
C ALA A 415 -15.48 2.52 23.05
N THR A 416 -16.19 3.66 23.18
CA THR A 416 -17.40 3.75 24.00
C THR A 416 -18.57 2.94 23.44
N VAL A 417 -18.80 3.04 22.12
CA VAL A 417 -19.92 2.39 21.42
C VAL A 417 -19.82 0.87 21.51
N GLY A 418 -18.62 0.31 21.38
CA GLY A 418 -18.40 -1.14 21.39
C GLY A 418 -17.90 -1.67 22.76
N ASN A 419 -17.78 -0.84 23.79
CA ASN A 419 -17.13 -1.20 25.06
C ASN A 419 -15.74 -1.80 24.83
N PHE A 420 -14.92 -1.16 23.97
CA PHE A 420 -13.58 -1.62 23.61
C PHE A 420 -12.51 -0.94 24.49
N VAL A 421 -11.54 -1.73 24.98
CA VAL A 421 -10.24 -1.16 25.33
C VAL A 421 -9.40 -1.17 24.05
N VAL A 422 -9.06 0.02 23.58
CA VAL A 422 -8.38 0.20 22.28
C VAL A 422 -6.91 0.46 22.53
N CYS A 423 -6.04 -0.31 21.89
CA CYS A 423 -4.59 -0.10 21.94
C CYS A 423 -4.00 -0.02 20.52
N GLY A 424 -3.03 0.87 20.34
CA GLY A 424 -2.25 1.03 19.11
C GLY A 424 -0.76 0.94 19.36
N THR A 425 -0.01 0.69 18.30
CA THR A 425 1.46 0.79 18.19
C THR A 425 1.81 1.41 16.85
N ASP A 426 3.07 1.83 16.65
CA ASP A 426 3.49 2.48 15.42
C ASP A 426 3.58 1.48 14.25
N TRP A 427 3.07 1.88 13.08
CA TRP A 427 3.35 1.24 11.80
C TRP A 427 4.78 1.57 11.37
N LEU A 428 5.76 0.73 11.73
CA LEU A 428 7.13 0.94 11.29
C LEU A 428 7.25 0.98 9.77
N GLY A 429 8.08 1.87 9.27
CA GLY A 429 8.22 2.15 7.85
C GLY A 429 7.27 3.22 7.33
N LEU A 430 6.17 3.51 8.04
CA LEU A 430 5.19 4.57 7.69
C LEU A 430 4.65 5.26 8.95
N ALA A 431 5.44 5.33 10.02
CA ALA A 431 5.16 6.12 11.21
C ALA A 431 5.88 7.49 11.17
N SER A 432 5.53 8.38 12.06
CA SER A 432 6.10 9.74 12.13
C SER A 432 7.63 9.77 12.19
N GLN A 433 8.25 8.77 12.80
CA GLN A 433 9.69 8.62 12.87
C GLN A 433 10.34 8.24 11.52
N ASP A 434 9.59 7.74 10.55
CA ASP A 434 10.08 7.25 9.26
C ASP A 434 10.09 8.32 8.15
N VAL A 435 9.38 9.45 8.33
CA VAL A 435 9.17 10.52 7.32
C VAL A 435 10.47 10.91 6.59
N ALA A 436 11.56 11.13 7.34
CA ALA A 436 12.82 11.53 6.74
C ALA A 436 13.47 10.41 5.92
N THR A 437 13.31 9.15 6.35
CA THR A 437 13.79 7.96 5.65
C THR A 437 12.98 7.75 4.37
N ASP A 438 11.67 7.87 4.43
CA ASP A 438 10.77 7.66 3.30
C ASP A 438 11.02 8.69 2.20
N ALA A 439 11.19 9.98 2.58
CA ALA A 439 11.60 11.01 1.63
C ALA A 439 12.99 10.73 1.03
N HIS A 440 13.94 10.20 1.82
CA HIS A 440 15.28 9.86 1.33
C HIS A 440 15.26 8.67 0.35
N ILE A 441 14.47 7.65 0.60
CA ILE A 441 14.29 6.49 -0.29
C ILE A 441 13.94 6.93 -1.71
N LEU A 442 13.12 7.97 -1.87
CA LEU A 442 12.70 8.48 -3.18
C LEU A 442 13.82 9.21 -3.95
N THR A 443 14.96 9.49 -3.31
CA THR A 443 16.15 10.02 -4.00
C THR A 443 17.00 8.92 -4.64
N ASP A 444 16.91 7.68 -4.14
CA ASP A 444 17.55 6.49 -4.66
C ASP A 444 16.69 5.25 -4.33
N LEU A 445 15.90 4.79 -5.29
CA LEU A 445 14.98 3.66 -5.12
C LEU A 445 15.68 2.32 -4.85
N SER A 446 17.02 2.25 -4.94
CA SER A 446 17.81 1.12 -4.42
C SER A 446 17.63 0.92 -2.90
N GLN A 447 17.20 1.98 -2.18
CA GLN A 447 16.93 1.94 -0.75
C GLN A 447 15.48 1.52 -0.43
N PHE A 448 14.62 1.35 -1.43
CA PHE A 448 13.20 1.04 -1.24
C PHE A 448 12.92 -0.19 -0.35
N PRO A 449 13.77 -1.25 -0.33
CA PRO A 449 13.56 -2.40 0.58
C PRO A 449 13.45 -2.03 2.07
N ILE A 450 13.95 -0.87 2.49
CA ILE A 450 13.83 -0.39 3.88
C ILE A 450 12.37 -0.31 4.31
N LEU A 451 11.51 0.28 3.47
CA LEU A 451 10.10 0.51 3.80
C LEU A 451 9.34 -0.81 4.03
N PRO A 452 9.24 -1.76 3.07
CA PRO A 452 8.49 -2.99 3.29
C PRO A 452 9.14 -3.95 4.31
N ASP A 453 10.46 -3.93 4.48
CA ASP A 453 11.10 -4.75 5.51
C ASP A 453 10.73 -4.23 6.92
N ARG A 454 10.70 -2.90 7.12
CA ARG A 454 10.21 -2.29 8.36
C ARG A 454 8.71 -2.48 8.55
N GLY A 455 7.91 -2.38 7.49
CA GLY A 455 6.47 -2.62 7.55
C GLY A 455 6.12 -4.03 8.04
N GLN A 456 6.86 -5.06 7.59
CA GLN A 456 6.70 -6.42 8.10
C GLN A 456 7.10 -6.54 9.57
N GLN A 457 8.15 -5.83 10.03
CA GLN A 457 8.47 -5.76 11.46
C GLN A 457 7.35 -5.06 12.23
N GLY A 458 6.75 -3.99 11.72
CA GLY A 458 5.60 -3.31 12.32
C GLY A 458 4.37 -4.22 12.45
N MET A 459 4.08 -5.06 11.44
CA MET A 459 3.04 -6.09 11.58
C MET A 459 3.33 -7.05 12.73
N LEU A 460 4.59 -7.45 12.94
CA LEU A 460 4.96 -8.27 14.09
C LEU A 460 4.74 -7.55 15.42
N ASP A 461 4.99 -6.23 15.47
CA ASP A 461 4.75 -5.42 16.65
C ASP A 461 3.25 -5.40 17.01
N PHE A 462 2.36 -5.23 16.02
CA PHE A 462 0.91 -5.34 16.22
C PHE A 462 0.48 -6.73 16.74
N LEU A 463 1.05 -7.81 16.19
CA LEU A 463 0.76 -9.17 16.66
C LEU A 463 1.21 -9.38 18.12
N TYR A 464 2.35 -8.79 18.50
CA TYR A 464 2.85 -8.84 19.88
C TYR A 464 1.99 -8.00 20.84
N LEU A 465 1.53 -6.82 20.38
CA LEU A 465 0.56 -6.01 21.14
C LEU A 465 -0.75 -6.77 21.37
N GLY A 466 -1.26 -7.46 20.34
CA GLY A 466 -2.44 -8.31 20.47
C GLY A 466 -2.26 -9.42 21.53
N ARG A 467 -1.06 -10.02 21.60
CA ARG A 467 -0.74 -11.00 22.66
C ARG A 467 -0.73 -10.36 24.06
N LEU A 468 -0.26 -9.12 24.21
CA LEU A 468 -0.32 -8.40 25.48
C LEU A 468 -1.75 -8.13 25.93
N MET A 469 -2.64 -7.84 25.02
CA MET A 469 -4.06 -7.56 25.33
C MET A 469 -4.84 -8.82 25.70
N THR A 470 -4.49 -9.97 25.13
CA THR A 470 -5.26 -11.22 25.28
C THR A 470 -4.68 -12.22 26.27
N SER A 471 -3.41 -12.07 26.68
CA SER A 471 -2.76 -12.97 27.62
C SER A 471 -3.05 -12.58 29.07
N PRO A 472 -3.40 -13.54 29.96
CA PRO A 472 -3.46 -13.29 31.41
C PRO A 472 -2.13 -12.78 32.00
N ALA A 473 -0.98 -13.12 31.38
CA ALA A 473 0.35 -12.61 31.76
C ALA A 473 0.70 -11.27 31.08
N GLY A 474 -0.19 -10.73 30.24
CA GLY A 474 -0.03 -9.47 29.56
C GLY A 474 -0.52 -8.26 30.35
N PHE A 475 -1.20 -7.34 29.71
CA PHE A 475 -1.61 -6.06 30.29
C PHE A 475 -2.39 -6.18 31.60
N VAL A 476 -3.30 -7.14 31.72
CA VAL A 476 -4.12 -7.35 32.92
C VAL A 476 -3.32 -7.78 34.15
N SER A 477 -2.05 -8.17 34.00
CA SER A 477 -1.13 -8.42 35.10
C SER A 477 -0.56 -7.15 35.75
N ASN A 478 -0.73 -5.99 35.11
CA ASN A 478 -0.21 -4.70 35.57
C ASN A 478 -1.32 -3.86 36.21
N PRO A 479 -1.08 -3.20 37.35
CA PRO A 479 -2.06 -2.34 38.03
C PRO A 479 -2.65 -1.23 37.16
N ALA A 480 -1.93 -0.76 36.12
CA ALA A 480 -2.42 0.24 35.18
C ALA A 480 -3.71 -0.24 34.44
N PHE A 481 -3.85 -1.54 34.23
CA PHE A 481 -4.98 -2.17 33.57
C PHE A 481 -5.98 -2.81 34.53
N VAL A 482 -5.99 -2.33 35.76
CA VAL A 482 -6.91 -2.75 36.82
C VAL A 482 -7.64 -1.56 37.40
N ALA A 483 -8.90 -1.70 37.74
CA ALA A 483 -9.72 -0.65 38.36
C ALA A 483 -10.70 -1.25 39.39
N GLY A 484 -11.38 -0.41 40.15
CA GLY A 484 -12.29 -0.85 41.21
C GLY A 484 -11.58 -1.73 42.27
N ALA A 485 -12.27 -2.74 42.73
CA ALA A 485 -11.75 -3.71 43.73
C ALA A 485 -10.81 -4.77 43.06
N SER A 486 -9.86 -4.34 42.24
CA SER A 486 -8.89 -5.19 41.50
C SER A 486 -9.49 -5.96 40.32
N HIS A 487 -10.41 -5.33 39.58
CA HIS A 487 -10.97 -5.92 38.37
C HIS A 487 -10.16 -5.52 37.13
N PRO A 488 -9.81 -6.45 36.23
CA PRO A 488 -9.18 -6.15 34.97
C PRO A 488 -10.10 -5.26 34.12
N VAL A 489 -9.50 -4.28 33.40
CA VAL A 489 -10.26 -3.43 32.46
C VAL A 489 -10.41 -4.09 31.09
N ILE A 490 -9.61 -5.10 30.76
CA ILE A 490 -9.69 -5.89 29.52
C ILE A 490 -10.27 -7.27 29.85
N ASP A 491 -11.26 -7.69 29.07
CA ASP A 491 -11.75 -9.08 29.07
C ASP A 491 -10.85 -9.94 28.16
N THR A 492 -9.88 -10.62 28.77
CA THR A 492 -8.96 -11.52 28.03
C THR A 492 -9.63 -12.80 27.51
N SER A 493 -10.89 -13.08 27.88
CA SER A 493 -11.69 -14.18 27.32
C SER A 493 -12.43 -13.80 26.04
N SER A 494 -12.60 -12.50 25.79
CA SER A 494 -13.19 -11.97 24.56
C SER A 494 -12.22 -12.07 23.39
N SER A 495 -12.77 -12.23 22.18
CA SER A 495 -11.98 -12.21 20.94
C SER A 495 -11.36 -10.83 20.73
N LEU A 496 -10.08 -10.81 20.37
CA LEU A 496 -9.43 -9.63 19.85
C LEU A 496 -10.08 -9.24 18.52
N SER A 497 -10.10 -7.95 18.23
CA SER A 497 -10.53 -7.40 16.94
C SER A 497 -9.55 -6.33 16.45
N TYR A 498 -9.67 -5.94 15.20
CA TYR A 498 -8.84 -4.89 14.58
C TYR A 498 -9.73 -3.82 13.95
N TYR A 499 -9.35 -2.57 14.12
CA TYR A 499 -9.85 -1.43 13.38
C TYR A 499 -8.68 -0.56 12.93
N GLY A 500 -8.61 -0.19 11.66
CA GLY A 500 -7.60 0.73 11.14
C GLY A 500 -8.18 1.63 10.09
N ASN A 501 -7.70 2.88 10.01
CA ASN A 501 -8.19 3.86 9.04
C ASN A 501 -7.06 4.37 8.17
N SER A 502 -7.33 4.63 6.87
CA SER A 502 -6.30 5.15 5.95
C SER A 502 -5.14 4.15 5.84
N GLN A 503 -3.90 4.57 6.10
CA GLN A 503 -2.76 3.65 6.18
C GLN A 503 -3.03 2.45 7.11
N GLY A 504 -3.72 2.68 8.23
CA GLY A 504 -4.17 1.60 9.11
C GLY A 504 -5.18 0.66 8.47
N GLY A 505 -5.96 1.12 7.50
CA GLY A 505 -6.80 0.28 6.63
C GLY A 505 -5.96 -0.54 5.66
N ILE A 506 -4.99 0.08 4.97
CA ILE A 506 -4.13 -0.53 3.96
C ILE A 506 -3.22 -1.61 4.59
N GLN A 507 -2.37 -1.24 5.55
CA GLN A 507 -1.51 -2.23 6.25
C GLN A 507 -2.33 -3.19 7.12
N GLY A 508 -3.51 -2.73 7.59
CA GLY A 508 -4.47 -3.55 8.31
C GLY A 508 -4.98 -4.75 7.51
N GLY A 509 -5.09 -4.63 6.18
CA GLY A 509 -5.39 -5.75 5.29
C GLY A 509 -4.34 -6.85 5.36
N ALA A 510 -3.05 -6.47 5.22
CA ALA A 510 -1.93 -7.41 5.36
C ALA A 510 -1.87 -8.02 6.78
N LEU A 511 -2.01 -7.19 7.83
CA LEU A 511 -2.05 -7.66 9.22
C LEU A 511 -3.19 -8.65 9.45
N THR A 512 -4.37 -8.38 8.88
CA THR A 512 -5.53 -9.27 8.96
C THR A 512 -5.19 -10.64 8.39
N ALA A 513 -4.63 -10.68 7.18
CA ALA A 513 -4.30 -11.94 6.51
C ALA A 513 -3.25 -12.79 7.25
N VAL A 514 -2.40 -12.19 8.10
CA VAL A 514 -1.37 -12.92 8.85
C VAL A 514 -1.73 -13.15 10.31
N SER A 515 -2.80 -12.54 10.84
CA SER A 515 -3.18 -12.63 12.25
C SER A 515 -3.70 -14.01 12.62
N GLN A 516 -3.19 -14.54 13.75
CA GLN A 516 -3.68 -15.76 14.38
C GLN A 516 -4.60 -15.46 15.58
N GLN A 517 -4.79 -14.18 15.93
CA GLN A 517 -5.36 -13.76 17.19
C GLN A 517 -6.74 -13.13 17.06
N PHE A 518 -7.05 -12.57 15.91
CA PHE A 518 -8.38 -12.05 15.61
C PHE A 518 -8.89 -12.61 14.27
N THR A 519 -10.20 -12.57 14.09
CA THR A 519 -10.88 -13.06 12.88
C THR A 519 -11.77 -12.00 12.24
N ARG A 520 -11.80 -10.78 12.79
CA ARG A 520 -12.64 -9.69 12.28
C ARG A 520 -11.87 -8.38 12.29
N ALA A 521 -11.98 -7.66 11.18
CA ALA A 521 -11.36 -6.37 10.98
C ALA A 521 -12.33 -5.38 10.32
N VAL A 522 -12.32 -4.13 10.76
CA VAL A 522 -12.88 -3.00 10.02
C VAL A 522 -11.70 -2.24 9.40
N LEU A 523 -11.73 -2.09 8.09
CA LEU A 523 -10.76 -1.33 7.34
C LEU A 523 -11.46 -0.07 6.81
N GLY A 524 -11.17 1.04 7.47
CA GLY A 524 -11.73 2.34 7.13
C GLY A 524 -10.91 3.01 6.04
N VAL A 525 -11.56 3.45 4.97
CA VAL A 525 -10.96 4.07 3.79
C VAL A 525 -9.68 3.36 3.34
N PRO A 526 -9.73 2.01 3.16
CA PRO A 526 -8.58 1.21 2.82
C PRO A 526 -8.29 1.28 1.32
N GLY A 527 -7.25 0.58 0.91
CA GLY A 527 -6.92 0.38 -0.49
C GLY A 527 -5.75 -0.55 -0.63
N MET A 528 -5.39 -0.88 -1.85
CA MET A 528 -4.20 -1.63 -2.20
C MET A 528 -3.62 -1.12 -3.51
N ASP A 529 -2.49 -1.68 -3.94
CA ASP A 529 -1.74 -1.25 -5.11
C ASP A 529 -1.24 0.19 -4.98
N TYR A 530 -0.20 0.41 -4.22
CA TYR A 530 0.41 1.74 -4.13
C TYR A 530 0.80 2.30 -5.50
N SER A 531 1.17 1.44 -6.46
CA SER A 531 1.43 1.86 -7.84
C SER A 531 0.22 2.48 -8.53
N LEU A 532 -1.00 2.05 -8.17
CA LEU A 532 -2.26 2.63 -8.59
C LEU A 532 -2.60 3.88 -7.76
N LEU A 533 -2.36 3.82 -6.45
CA LEU A 533 -2.82 4.81 -5.47
C LEU A 533 -1.99 6.10 -5.50
N LEU A 534 -0.65 6.02 -5.55
CA LEU A 534 0.23 7.16 -5.29
C LEU A 534 -0.08 8.36 -6.18
N ASN A 535 -0.22 8.17 -7.48
CA ASN A 535 -0.55 9.26 -8.42
C ASN A 535 -1.98 9.79 -8.26
N ARG A 536 -2.84 9.13 -7.48
CA ARG A 536 -4.23 9.52 -7.22
C ARG A 536 -4.45 10.09 -5.82
N SER A 537 -3.38 10.21 -5.02
CA SER A 537 -3.43 10.67 -3.63
C SER A 537 -2.81 12.05 -3.46
N VAL A 538 -3.51 12.95 -2.77
CA VAL A 538 -2.94 14.25 -2.35
C VAL A 538 -1.81 14.06 -1.33
N ASP A 539 -1.80 12.96 -0.59
CA ASP A 539 -0.76 12.68 0.40
C ASP A 539 0.60 12.38 -0.26
N PHE A 540 0.58 11.98 -1.54
CA PHE A 540 1.81 11.78 -2.29
C PHE A 540 2.44 13.06 -2.82
N ASP A 541 1.74 14.20 -2.83
CA ASP A 541 2.26 15.46 -3.40
C ASP A 541 3.67 15.83 -2.90
N PRO A 542 3.95 15.86 -1.56
CA PRO A 542 5.28 16.21 -1.07
C PRO A 542 6.34 15.16 -1.43
N PHE A 543 5.98 13.89 -1.44
CA PHE A 543 6.85 12.78 -1.84
C PHE A 543 7.06 12.75 -3.35
N GLY A 544 6.01 12.99 -4.13
CA GLY A 544 6.05 13.13 -5.58
C GLY A 544 6.97 14.27 -6.02
N PHE A 545 7.06 15.36 -5.26
CA PHE A 545 8.03 16.42 -5.51
C PHE A 545 9.49 15.92 -5.41
N VAL A 546 9.80 15.08 -4.42
CA VAL A 546 11.13 14.46 -4.27
C VAL A 546 11.40 13.48 -5.40
N LEU A 547 10.43 12.62 -5.72
CA LEU A 547 10.54 11.65 -6.81
C LEU A 547 10.76 12.35 -8.15
N ASN A 548 10.00 13.41 -8.46
CA ASN A 548 10.15 14.21 -9.67
C ASN A 548 11.53 14.85 -9.82
N GLY A 549 12.15 15.25 -8.72
CA GLY A 549 13.51 15.77 -8.70
C GLY A 549 14.58 14.71 -8.96
N SER A 550 14.30 13.49 -8.54
CA SER A 550 15.25 12.37 -8.59
C SER A 550 15.09 11.51 -9.85
N TYR A 551 13.87 11.30 -10.32
CA TYR A 551 13.53 10.55 -11.54
C TYR A 551 12.61 11.42 -12.41
N PRO A 552 13.16 12.37 -13.19
CA PRO A 552 12.36 13.40 -13.86
C PRO A 552 11.57 12.92 -15.10
N ASP A 553 11.91 11.78 -15.68
CA ASP A 553 11.23 11.21 -16.85
C ASP A 553 9.93 10.52 -16.40
N LYS A 554 8.78 10.97 -16.93
CA LYS A 554 7.47 10.49 -16.50
C LYS A 554 7.17 9.05 -16.93
N LEU A 555 7.62 8.66 -18.11
CA LEU A 555 7.49 7.26 -18.55
C LEU A 555 8.31 6.32 -17.64
N VAL A 556 9.52 6.76 -17.25
CA VAL A 556 10.36 6.04 -16.28
C VAL A 556 9.70 5.97 -14.92
N GLN A 557 9.05 7.05 -14.45
CA GLN A 557 8.33 7.04 -13.16
C GLN A 557 7.24 5.99 -13.09
N GLN A 558 6.50 5.72 -14.18
CA GLN A 558 5.50 4.65 -14.19
C GLN A 558 6.17 3.27 -14.01
N ILE A 559 7.34 3.07 -14.63
CA ILE A 559 8.15 1.85 -14.43
C ILE A 559 8.64 1.78 -12.97
N ASP A 560 9.13 2.91 -12.43
CA ASP A 560 9.57 2.97 -11.03
C ASP A 560 8.45 2.58 -10.06
N LEU A 561 7.22 3.08 -10.28
CA LEU A 561 6.06 2.72 -9.47
C LEU A 561 5.74 1.22 -9.58
N GLY A 562 5.77 0.66 -10.79
CA GLY A 562 5.58 -0.79 -10.99
C GLY A 562 6.68 -1.62 -10.34
N LEU A 563 7.94 -1.15 -10.36
CA LEU A 563 9.05 -1.83 -9.69
C LEU A 563 8.88 -1.81 -8.17
N ILE A 564 8.64 -0.63 -7.56
CA ILE A 564 8.52 -0.55 -6.09
C ILE A 564 7.31 -1.35 -5.59
N GLN A 565 6.24 -1.48 -6.38
CA GLN A 565 5.10 -2.33 -6.04
C GLN A 565 5.54 -3.78 -5.75
N MET A 566 6.41 -4.36 -6.57
CA MET A 566 6.94 -5.72 -6.37
C MET A 566 7.59 -5.94 -4.99
N LEU A 567 8.01 -4.88 -4.33
CA LEU A 567 8.59 -4.94 -2.97
C LEU A 567 7.56 -4.56 -1.92
N TRP A 568 6.69 -3.60 -2.22
CA TRP A 568 5.67 -3.10 -1.31
C TRP A 568 4.62 -4.16 -0.98
N ASP A 569 4.27 -5.05 -1.92
CA ASP A 569 3.37 -6.20 -1.73
C ASP A 569 3.61 -6.93 -0.40
N ARG A 570 4.86 -6.93 0.09
CA ARG A 570 5.24 -7.65 1.33
C ARG A 570 4.76 -6.98 2.61
N SER A 571 4.28 -5.73 2.55
CA SER A 571 3.85 -4.96 3.73
C SER A 571 2.57 -4.16 3.51
N GLU A 572 1.83 -4.41 2.45
CA GLU A 572 0.51 -3.82 2.21
C GLU A 572 -0.52 -4.88 1.82
N ALA A 573 -1.78 -4.48 1.66
CA ALA A 573 -2.88 -5.41 1.41
C ALA A 573 -2.73 -6.24 0.12
N ASP A 574 -2.16 -5.68 -0.97
CA ASP A 574 -2.02 -6.32 -2.27
C ASP A 574 -1.38 -7.72 -2.19
N GLY A 575 -0.22 -7.85 -1.57
CA GLY A 575 0.45 -9.15 -1.45
C GLY A 575 -0.26 -10.18 -0.57
N TYR A 576 -1.37 -9.81 0.07
CA TYR A 576 -2.07 -10.62 1.07
C TYR A 576 -3.57 -10.77 0.80
N ALA A 577 -4.17 -9.95 -0.05
CA ALA A 577 -5.62 -9.85 -0.23
C ALA A 577 -6.26 -11.19 -0.60
N GLN A 578 -5.63 -11.99 -1.46
CA GLN A 578 -6.13 -13.31 -1.86
C GLN A 578 -6.22 -14.33 -0.71
N PHE A 579 -5.59 -14.04 0.45
CA PHE A 579 -5.54 -14.89 1.64
C PHE A 579 -6.29 -14.30 2.84
N MET A 580 -6.87 -13.13 2.68
CA MET A 580 -7.50 -12.40 3.77
C MET A 580 -8.77 -13.09 4.25
N THR A 581 -9.57 -13.64 3.33
CA THR A 581 -10.90 -14.20 3.62
C THR A 581 -10.96 -15.72 3.44
N ASP A 582 -11.26 -16.20 2.22
CA ASP A 582 -11.66 -17.59 1.97
C ASP A 582 -10.51 -18.61 1.90
N HIS A 583 -9.28 -18.16 1.62
CA HIS A 583 -8.11 -19.02 1.44
C HIS A 583 -6.97 -18.64 2.37
N PRO A 584 -7.14 -18.76 3.71
CA PRO A 584 -6.19 -18.24 4.67
C PRO A 584 -4.80 -18.85 4.53
N LEU A 585 -3.79 -18.04 4.86
CA LEU A 585 -2.39 -18.45 4.90
C LEU A 585 -2.15 -19.59 5.90
N PRO A 586 -1.10 -20.41 5.74
CA PRO A 586 -0.81 -21.53 6.64
C PRO A 586 -0.76 -21.11 8.11
N GLY A 587 -1.53 -21.82 8.94
CA GLY A 587 -1.62 -21.57 10.37
C GLY A 587 -2.38 -20.29 10.77
N THR A 588 -3.16 -19.74 9.84
CA THR A 588 -3.95 -18.52 10.04
C THR A 588 -5.44 -18.86 9.86
N PRO A 589 -6.37 -18.34 10.66
CA PRO A 589 -7.80 -18.53 10.45
C PRO A 589 -8.29 -17.72 9.22
N ALA A 590 -9.46 -18.06 8.72
CA ALA A 590 -10.20 -17.18 7.80
C ALA A 590 -10.74 -15.96 8.55
N HIS A 591 -10.77 -14.81 7.87
CA HIS A 591 -11.24 -13.56 8.45
C HIS A 591 -12.48 -13.03 7.75
N GLN A 592 -13.20 -12.18 8.47
CA GLN A 592 -14.28 -11.36 7.95
C GLN A 592 -13.84 -9.90 8.00
N VAL A 593 -14.06 -9.17 6.91
CA VAL A 593 -13.57 -7.81 6.73
C VAL A 593 -14.74 -6.90 6.35
N LEU A 594 -14.92 -5.82 7.09
CA LEU A 594 -15.80 -4.73 6.74
C LEU A 594 -14.96 -3.58 6.16
N LEU A 595 -15.16 -3.29 4.87
CA LEU A 595 -14.54 -2.16 4.19
C LEU A 595 -15.49 -0.97 4.24
N GLU A 596 -14.99 0.19 4.64
CA GLU A 596 -15.72 1.47 4.67
C GLU A 596 -15.06 2.43 3.68
N GLU A 597 -15.72 2.74 2.57
CA GLU A 597 -15.21 3.64 1.54
C GLU A 597 -15.82 5.04 1.70
N ALA A 598 -15.01 6.09 1.54
CA ALA A 598 -15.46 7.47 1.42
C ALA A 598 -15.55 7.85 -0.06
N PHE A 599 -16.74 8.08 -0.61
CA PHE A 599 -16.88 8.45 -2.02
C PHE A 599 -16.29 9.83 -2.33
N GLY A 600 -15.39 9.87 -3.30
CA GLY A 600 -14.67 11.08 -3.69
C GLY A 600 -13.41 11.36 -2.87
N ASP A 601 -12.88 10.38 -2.16
CA ASP A 601 -11.69 10.46 -1.29
C ASP A 601 -10.49 11.09 -2.03
N HIS A 602 -9.81 12.02 -1.35
CA HIS A 602 -8.65 12.73 -1.88
C HIS A 602 -7.33 12.01 -1.55
N GLN A 603 -7.32 11.19 -0.50
CA GLN A 603 -6.12 10.56 0.06
C GLN A 603 -6.00 9.10 -0.40
N VAL A 604 -7.08 8.31 -0.26
CA VAL A 604 -7.13 6.93 -0.75
C VAL A 604 -8.19 6.82 -1.86
N ALA A 605 -7.73 6.72 -3.10
CA ALA A 605 -8.61 6.70 -4.27
C ALA A 605 -9.61 5.54 -4.21
N ASN A 606 -10.90 5.81 -4.47
CA ASN A 606 -11.98 4.81 -4.41
C ASN A 606 -11.68 3.54 -5.21
N ILE A 607 -11.07 3.69 -6.39
CA ILE A 607 -10.72 2.53 -7.23
C ILE A 607 -9.76 1.55 -6.54
N ALA A 608 -8.88 2.02 -5.62
CA ALA A 608 -7.99 1.16 -4.85
C ALA A 608 -8.77 0.31 -3.81
N THR A 609 -9.76 0.91 -3.13
CA THR A 609 -10.69 0.19 -2.24
C THR A 609 -11.53 -0.81 -3.01
N GLU A 610 -12.04 -0.40 -4.19
CA GLU A 610 -12.85 -1.28 -5.04
C GLU A 610 -12.06 -2.46 -5.60
N THR A 611 -10.76 -2.26 -5.92
CA THR A 611 -9.87 -3.34 -6.36
C THR A 611 -9.67 -4.35 -5.22
N GLU A 612 -9.47 -3.88 -3.99
CA GLU A 612 -9.41 -4.73 -2.81
C GLU A 612 -10.73 -5.51 -2.59
N ALA A 613 -11.87 -4.84 -2.66
CA ALA A 613 -13.18 -5.48 -2.51
C ALA A 613 -13.42 -6.59 -3.53
N ARG A 614 -13.04 -6.37 -4.81
CA ARG A 614 -13.12 -7.39 -5.88
C ARG A 614 -12.20 -8.57 -5.61
N THR A 615 -10.99 -8.29 -5.13
CA THR A 615 -9.96 -9.31 -4.86
C THR A 615 -10.33 -10.21 -3.70
N ILE A 616 -10.81 -9.64 -2.58
CA ILE A 616 -11.22 -10.40 -1.39
C ILE A 616 -12.64 -10.99 -1.52
N GLY A 617 -13.38 -10.63 -2.57
CA GLY A 617 -14.75 -11.08 -2.81
C GLY A 617 -15.79 -10.48 -1.85
N ALA A 618 -15.53 -9.28 -1.31
CA ALA A 618 -16.47 -8.58 -0.43
C ALA A 618 -17.68 -8.05 -1.23
N PRO A 619 -18.91 -8.45 -0.91
CA PRO A 619 -20.09 -7.89 -1.56
C PRO A 619 -20.37 -6.46 -1.06
N ILE A 620 -21.06 -5.66 -1.90
CA ILE A 620 -21.35 -4.25 -1.64
C ILE A 620 -22.79 -4.02 -1.23
N HIS A 621 -23.03 -3.09 -0.31
CA HIS A 621 -24.35 -2.55 0.01
C HIS A 621 -25.00 -1.88 -1.22
N GLN A 622 -26.30 -2.09 -1.42
CA GLN A 622 -27.04 -1.50 -2.52
C GLN A 622 -28.31 -0.78 -2.05
N PRO A 623 -28.59 0.42 -2.60
CA PRO A 623 -27.77 1.15 -3.57
C PRO A 623 -26.49 1.71 -2.92
N ALA A 624 -25.34 1.51 -3.57
CA ALA A 624 -24.07 1.99 -3.05
C ALA A 624 -23.98 3.53 -3.08
N LEU A 625 -24.53 4.14 -4.13
CA LEU A 625 -24.61 5.58 -4.32
C LEU A 625 -26.01 5.99 -4.78
N ALA A 626 -26.40 7.24 -4.53
CA ALA A 626 -27.61 7.81 -5.08
C ALA A 626 -27.52 7.88 -6.62
N THR A 627 -28.66 7.79 -7.29
CA THR A 627 -28.76 7.85 -8.75
C THR A 627 -28.06 9.09 -9.32
N GLY A 628 -27.18 8.89 -10.29
CA GLY A 628 -26.45 9.96 -10.99
C GLY A 628 -25.19 10.46 -10.26
N ARG A 629 -24.79 9.83 -9.16
CA ARG A 629 -23.55 10.18 -8.44
C ARG A 629 -22.30 9.59 -9.08
N SER A 630 -22.36 8.33 -9.57
CA SER A 630 -21.25 7.72 -10.29
C SER A 630 -21.29 8.08 -11.78
N PRO A 631 -20.17 8.35 -12.42
CA PRO A 631 -20.05 8.51 -13.86
C PRO A 631 -20.01 7.16 -14.62
N ASP A 632 -19.96 6.04 -13.91
CA ASP A 632 -19.72 4.72 -14.49
C ASP A 632 -20.95 4.16 -15.20
N VAL A 633 -20.72 3.42 -16.28
CA VAL A 633 -21.75 2.66 -17.01
C VAL A 633 -22.38 1.61 -16.09
N ILE A 634 -21.55 0.89 -15.34
CA ILE A 634 -21.96 -0.04 -14.28
C ILE A 634 -21.14 0.31 -13.03
N PRO A 635 -21.71 1.09 -12.09
CA PRO A 635 -21.01 1.43 -10.85
C PRO A 635 -20.57 0.18 -10.09
N PHE A 636 -19.36 0.21 -9.56
CA PHE A 636 -18.77 -0.90 -8.80
C PHE A 636 -18.73 -2.22 -9.58
N TYR A 637 -18.43 -2.15 -10.87
CA TYR A 637 -18.38 -3.31 -11.77
C TYR A 637 -17.61 -4.48 -11.13
N GLY A 638 -18.21 -5.67 -11.16
CA GLY A 638 -17.62 -6.91 -10.67
C GLY A 638 -17.76 -7.14 -9.15
N ILE A 639 -18.26 -6.17 -8.38
CA ILE A 639 -18.57 -6.36 -6.96
C ILE A 639 -20.03 -6.78 -6.83
N THR A 640 -20.28 -7.94 -6.19
CA THR A 640 -21.63 -8.49 -6.09
C THR A 640 -22.44 -7.75 -5.01
N PRO A 641 -23.77 -7.55 -5.18
CA PRO A 641 -24.61 -6.99 -4.14
C PRO A 641 -24.71 -7.87 -2.90
N ILE A 642 -24.83 -7.27 -1.72
CA ILE A 642 -25.22 -7.96 -0.49
C ILE A 642 -26.62 -8.56 -0.68
N SER A 643 -26.77 -9.85 -0.41
CA SER A 643 -28.02 -10.59 -0.66
C SER A 643 -29.04 -10.47 0.46
N SER A 644 -28.66 -9.96 1.63
CA SER A 644 -29.52 -9.85 2.82
C SER A 644 -29.09 -8.65 3.67
N PRO A 645 -30.02 -7.89 4.27
CA PRO A 645 -29.69 -6.75 5.13
C PRO A 645 -28.94 -7.13 6.42
N ILE A 646 -28.95 -8.43 6.76
CA ILE A 646 -28.17 -8.99 7.88
C ILE A 646 -27.55 -10.30 7.40
N PHE A 647 -26.24 -10.38 7.38
CA PHE A 647 -25.53 -11.61 7.03
C PHE A 647 -24.18 -11.72 7.76
N ARG A 648 -23.51 -12.84 7.63
CA ARG A 648 -22.15 -13.05 8.12
C ARG A 648 -21.21 -13.15 6.92
N GLY A 649 -20.07 -12.46 6.98
CA GLY A 649 -19.11 -12.41 5.87
C GLY A 649 -18.41 -11.07 5.80
N SER A 650 -17.63 -10.87 4.75
CA SER A 650 -17.02 -9.57 4.45
C SER A 650 -17.99 -8.68 3.68
N ALA A 651 -17.82 -7.36 3.74
CA ALA A 651 -18.69 -6.41 3.05
C ALA A 651 -18.00 -5.09 2.72
N LEU A 652 -18.49 -4.39 1.72
CA LEU A 652 -18.14 -3.01 1.38
C LEU A 652 -19.36 -2.09 1.60
N PHE A 653 -19.16 -0.99 2.31
CA PHE A 653 -20.11 0.12 2.43
C PHE A 653 -19.47 1.40 1.94
N VAL A 654 -20.18 2.12 1.06
CA VAL A 654 -19.73 3.39 0.48
C VAL A 654 -20.48 4.54 1.16
N TRP A 655 -19.76 5.46 1.75
CA TRP A 655 -20.30 6.62 2.46
C TRP A 655 -20.13 7.88 1.61
N ASP A 656 -21.25 8.51 1.22
CA ASP A 656 -21.27 9.68 0.35
C ASP A 656 -21.59 10.95 1.13
N SER A 657 -20.64 11.86 1.24
CA SER A 657 -20.80 13.18 1.87
C SER A 657 -21.14 14.31 0.89
N GLY A 658 -21.34 13.96 -0.41
CA GLY A 658 -21.60 14.93 -1.47
C GLY A 658 -20.34 15.46 -2.16
N THR A 659 -19.16 15.00 -1.80
CA THR A 659 -17.89 15.32 -2.50
C THR A 659 -17.99 14.93 -3.98
N PRO A 660 -17.49 15.74 -4.94
CA PRO A 660 -17.48 15.37 -6.35
C PRO A 660 -16.80 14.02 -6.62
N PRO A 661 -17.22 13.29 -7.69
CA PRO A 661 -16.59 12.04 -8.06
C PRO A 661 -15.09 12.19 -8.30
N PRO A 662 -14.30 11.10 -8.13
CA PRO A 662 -12.87 11.10 -8.46
C PRO A 662 -12.62 11.47 -9.94
N PRO A 663 -11.44 12.04 -10.27
CA PRO A 663 -11.00 12.22 -11.65
C PRO A 663 -10.98 10.88 -12.42
N LEU A 664 -11.20 10.95 -13.73
CA LEU A 664 -11.14 9.78 -14.62
C LEU A 664 -9.70 9.46 -15.08
N THR A 665 -8.72 10.20 -14.58
CA THR A 665 -7.29 10.09 -14.89
C THR A 665 -6.51 9.74 -13.62
N ASN A 666 -5.26 9.32 -13.77
CA ASN A 666 -4.36 9.02 -12.66
C ASN A 666 -3.85 10.29 -11.93
N THR A 667 -4.78 11.12 -11.49
CA THR A 667 -4.52 12.34 -10.72
C THR A 667 -5.38 12.38 -9.47
N PRO A 668 -4.94 13.06 -8.39
CA PRO A 668 -5.71 13.14 -7.16
C PRO A 668 -7.05 13.87 -7.34
N ASN A 669 -8.09 13.45 -6.62
CA ASN A 669 -9.26 14.27 -6.44
C ASN A 669 -8.90 15.49 -5.57
N ARG A 670 -9.29 16.68 -6.04
CA ARG A 670 -9.08 17.95 -5.31
C ARG A 670 -10.36 18.79 -5.30
N ALA A 671 -11.48 18.20 -5.71
CA ALA A 671 -12.74 18.89 -5.88
C ALA A 671 -13.60 18.75 -4.63
N GLY A 672 -14.02 19.85 -4.05
CA GLY A 672 -14.86 19.88 -2.86
C GLY A 672 -14.10 19.58 -1.56
N PRO A 673 -14.82 19.36 -0.44
CA PRO A 673 -14.22 18.94 0.82
C PRO A 673 -13.69 17.49 0.73
N ASP A 674 -12.56 17.23 1.38
CA ASP A 674 -12.01 15.86 1.46
C ASP A 674 -12.88 15.00 2.41
N PRO A 675 -13.44 13.88 1.92
CA PRO A 675 -14.30 13.01 2.71
C PRO A 675 -13.55 11.94 3.50
N HIS A 676 -12.21 11.87 3.42
CA HIS A 676 -11.38 10.80 3.93
C HIS A 676 -11.68 10.39 5.38
N GLY A 677 -11.90 11.35 6.28
CA GLY A 677 -12.22 11.08 7.69
C GLY A 677 -13.72 10.88 7.99
N VAL A 678 -14.59 11.00 6.97
CA VAL A 678 -16.03 11.06 7.17
C VAL A 678 -16.64 9.73 7.61
N PRO A 679 -16.35 8.55 7.05
CA PRO A 679 -16.98 7.29 7.46
C PRO A 679 -16.76 7.01 8.95
N ARG A 680 -15.51 7.05 9.42
CA ARG A 680 -15.17 6.76 10.83
C ARG A 680 -15.82 7.72 11.83
N ALA A 681 -16.26 8.92 11.39
CA ALA A 681 -16.92 9.91 12.22
C ALA A 681 -18.45 9.75 12.28
N GLN A 682 -19.05 8.90 11.40
CA GLN A 682 -20.49 8.69 11.39
C GLN A 682 -20.92 7.77 12.54
N PRO A 683 -21.88 8.18 13.41
CA PRO A 683 -22.35 7.30 14.50
C PRO A 683 -22.92 5.97 14.01
N SER A 684 -23.54 5.95 12.83
CA SER A 684 -24.12 4.74 12.22
C SER A 684 -23.04 3.80 11.71
N ALA A 685 -21.92 4.31 11.14
CA ALA A 685 -20.74 3.49 10.76
C ALA A 685 -20.05 2.92 11.99
N GLN A 686 -19.82 3.74 13.03
CA GLN A 686 -19.26 3.28 14.31
C GLN A 686 -20.09 2.17 14.95
N TRP A 687 -21.43 2.32 14.96
CA TRP A 687 -22.33 1.28 15.44
C TRP A 687 -22.26 -0.01 14.60
N GLN A 688 -22.24 0.12 13.28
CA GLN A 688 -22.10 -1.01 12.36
C GLN A 688 -20.77 -1.73 12.59
N GLY A 689 -19.66 -0.97 12.61
CA GLY A 689 -18.31 -1.50 12.85
C GLY A 689 -18.22 -2.23 14.20
N ALA A 690 -18.73 -1.61 15.28
CA ALA A 690 -18.76 -2.23 16.59
C ALA A 690 -19.59 -3.53 16.61
N THR A 691 -20.79 -3.52 16.02
CA THR A 691 -21.63 -4.71 15.89
C THR A 691 -20.95 -5.83 15.12
N PHE A 692 -20.30 -5.47 14.01
CA PHE A 692 -19.54 -6.41 13.19
C PHE A 692 -18.35 -7.01 13.95
N LEU A 693 -17.53 -6.19 14.60
CA LEU A 693 -16.38 -6.66 15.38
C LEU A 693 -16.77 -7.59 16.53
N LEU A 694 -17.87 -7.27 17.21
CA LEU A 694 -18.35 -8.07 18.34
C LEU A 694 -19.02 -9.37 17.93
N SER A 695 -19.81 -9.37 16.85
CA SER A 695 -20.71 -10.47 16.51
C SER A 695 -20.41 -11.17 15.19
N GLY A 696 -19.67 -10.54 14.27
CA GLY A 696 -19.50 -10.97 12.89
C GLY A 696 -20.75 -10.77 12.03
N LEU A 697 -21.72 -9.98 12.51
CA LEU A 697 -22.91 -9.63 11.74
C LEU A 697 -22.67 -8.34 10.99
N VAL A 698 -22.80 -8.39 9.69
CA VAL A 698 -22.89 -7.20 8.84
C VAL A 698 -24.34 -6.71 8.91
N THR A 699 -24.54 -5.56 9.53
CA THR A 699 -25.83 -4.90 9.61
C THR A 699 -25.90 -3.78 8.58
N ASP A 700 -27.10 -3.43 8.17
CA ASP A 700 -27.35 -2.36 7.21
C ASP A 700 -27.83 -1.09 7.95
N PRO A 701 -26.96 -0.09 8.16
CA PRO A 701 -27.33 1.14 8.85
C PRO A 701 -28.05 2.14 7.93
N CYS A 702 -28.10 1.89 6.62
CA CYS A 702 -28.58 2.81 5.60
C CYS A 702 -29.94 2.38 5.02
N GLY A 703 -30.35 1.13 5.26
CA GLY A 703 -31.62 0.57 4.80
C GLY A 703 -31.70 0.52 3.27
N ALA A 704 -32.82 0.96 2.70
CA ALA A 704 -33.04 0.94 1.26
C ALA A 704 -32.42 2.15 0.51
N ALA A 705 -31.59 2.97 1.17
CA ALA A 705 -30.94 4.13 0.59
C ALA A 705 -29.42 3.95 0.54
N ALA A 706 -28.73 4.74 -0.29
CA ALA A 706 -27.28 4.88 -0.22
C ALA A 706 -26.89 5.49 1.13
N CYS A 707 -25.71 5.11 1.64
CA CYS A 707 -25.22 5.63 2.91
C CYS A 707 -24.78 7.09 2.74
N ALA A 708 -25.64 8.00 3.20
CA ALA A 708 -25.31 9.41 3.25
C ALA A 708 -24.50 9.72 4.51
N ALA A 709 -23.41 10.46 4.35
CA ALA A 709 -22.57 10.91 5.44
C ALA A 709 -22.65 12.43 5.59
N VAL A 710 -22.63 12.89 6.83
CA VAL A 710 -22.56 14.34 7.10
C VAL A 710 -21.08 14.69 7.20
N PRO A 711 -20.58 15.70 6.44
CA PRO A 711 -19.22 16.16 6.62
C PRO A 711 -19.02 16.53 8.10
N SER A 712 -17.96 16.00 8.73
CA SER A 712 -17.54 16.44 10.04
C SER A 712 -17.24 17.93 9.89
N GLY A 713 -18.00 18.80 10.56
CA GLY A 713 -17.76 20.23 10.54
C GLY A 713 -16.30 20.48 10.89
N GLY A 714 -15.56 21.16 10.01
CA GLY A 714 -14.15 21.48 10.15
C GLY A 714 -13.91 22.43 11.34
#